data_aeae859f87929c69ed4848a27a1060b1
#
_entry.id   aeae859f87929c69ed4848a27a1060b1
#
_cell.length_a   1.000
_cell.length_b   1.000
_cell.length_c   1.000
_cell.angle_alpha   90.00
_cell.angle_beta   90.00
_cell.angle_gamma   90.00
#
_symmetry.space_group_name_H-M   'P 1'
#
loop_
_entity.id
_entity.type
_entity.pdbx_description
1 polymer ?
#
loop_
_entity_poly.entity_id
_entity_poly.type
_entity_poly.pdbx_seq_one_letter_code
_entity_poly.pdbx_strand_id
1 'polypeptide(L)'
;MRNIKWLFILTALIACNNNKLTEKTDPLIGSGGHGHVFVGASVPFGMVQVGPTSISQEWDFCSGYHSSEATVIGFSHTHLSGTGIGDLFDVTVMPVTGEVTYSRGNKEHPESGLWSAAERKKEIIRPGYYSVPLTRYGITAELTATERTALHRYTFPASQEAAIVFDLENGGCWDRATETFITAESDSIITGYRRSRGWARDQYVFFAAVLSKPFEKFKLKGNKDMYARASFTTKEGEQIMLKVGISPVSIEGAKLALQQEQPTWNFEATRRAADQAWEKELSSIRITAPDKKTERIFYTAMYHAMMAPALFSDINGYYRGADGNIYHAPQPQYTNFSLWDTYRTKQPLMTIIQPEKSAHFVASMIDICDKQGRLPVWHLWGNETNCMVGDPAIPVVADAIVKNLPGIDREKAFEAIKKTAAKEERGKGLRREYGYIPCNMFNEAVAYELEYALADGAAARAAKALGKTEDEEYFTRMSHSYRRLFDKERWFIRGVDSTGEFREPFNPYFSAHRADDYCEGNAWQYTWLVPHDIKGYCDLFGSREKMIARLDSLFTAPSTIEGDPSPDISGMVGQYAHGNEPSHHITYLYTMLGEPHKTAGLVRKVLKELYNDTPDGLSGNEDMGQMSAWYIMSALGFYEVEPASGRYWFGSPIVEKAEVKVAGGTFTIAAKNNSERNIYIKSIKLNGQEHAQPYILHSDIIKGGTLEFEMSDTPALWYDTNAIE
;
A
#
# COMPACT_ATOMS: atom_id res chain seq x y z
N MET A 1 24.92 73.29 -2.21
CA MET A 1 24.01 72.54 -1.39
C MET A 1 23.33 71.46 -2.27
N ARG A 2 23.82 70.24 -2.22
CA ARG A 2 23.35 69.10 -3.05
C ARG A 2 22.62 68.10 -2.13
N ASN A 3 21.31 68.02 -2.26
CA ASN A 3 20.48 67.08 -1.52
C ASN A 3 20.64 65.67 -2.09
N ILE A 4 21.27 64.80 -1.33
CA ILE A 4 21.32 63.37 -1.60
C ILE A 4 20.07 62.75 -0.96
N LYS A 5 19.11 62.32 -1.78
CA LYS A 5 17.99 61.50 -1.35
C LYS A 5 18.45 60.04 -1.23
N TRP A 6 18.49 59.53 -0.01
CA TRP A 6 18.67 58.11 0.25
C TRP A 6 17.37 57.36 -0.10
N LEU A 7 17.46 56.54 -1.12
CA LEU A 7 16.38 55.61 -1.48
C LEU A 7 16.53 54.38 -0.60
N PHE A 8 15.70 54.26 0.45
CA PHE A 8 15.56 53.00 1.19
C PHE A 8 14.80 52.01 0.31
N ILE A 9 15.53 51.03 -0.28
CA ILE A 9 14.93 49.85 -0.87
C ILE A 9 14.51 48.94 0.31
N LEU A 10 13.24 48.97 0.64
CA LEU A 10 12.62 48.03 1.54
C LEU A 10 12.49 46.71 0.75
N THR A 11 13.47 45.81 0.88
CA THR A 11 13.30 44.42 0.49
C THR A 11 12.29 43.82 1.45
N ALA A 12 11.03 43.78 1.02
CA ALA A 12 10.01 42.96 1.63
C ALA A 12 10.47 41.50 1.48
N LEU A 13 11.07 40.94 2.52
CA LEU A 13 11.13 39.52 2.75
C LEU A 13 9.66 39.06 2.86
N ILE A 14 9.10 38.67 1.73
CA ILE A 14 7.90 37.83 1.72
C ILE A 14 8.36 36.55 2.40
N ALA A 15 8.12 36.46 3.69
CA ALA A 15 8.08 35.18 4.38
C ALA A 15 6.96 34.39 3.68
N CYS A 16 7.32 33.63 2.66
CA CYS A 16 6.50 32.50 2.23
C CYS A 16 6.43 31.59 3.45
N ASN A 17 5.38 31.76 4.23
CA ASN A 17 4.90 30.73 5.14
C ASN A 17 4.40 29.58 4.23
N ASN A 18 5.33 28.91 3.58
CA ASN A 18 5.07 27.67 2.87
C ASN A 18 4.84 26.61 3.94
N ASN A 19 3.60 26.47 4.32
CA ASN A 19 3.09 25.35 5.09
C ASN A 19 3.19 24.11 4.19
N LYS A 20 4.39 23.52 4.14
CA LYS A 20 4.67 22.35 3.31
C LYS A 20 3.77 21.20 3.71
N LEU A 21 3.30 20.40 2.74
CA LEU A 21 2.48 19.23 2.99
C LEU A 21 3.28 18.13 3.67
N THR A 22 4.57 18.05 3.40
CA THR A 22 5.51 17.17 4.11
C THR A 22 5.62 17.48 5.61
N GLU A 23 5.36 18.72 6.05
CA GLU A 23 5.31 19.09 7.47
C GLU A 23 3.98 18.68 8.15
N LYS A 24 2.92 18.48 7.37
CA LYS A 24 1.60 18.02 7.83
C LYS A 24 1.50 16.50 7.91
N THR A 25 2.44 15.79 7.31
CA THR A 25 2.53 14.34 7.26
C THR A 25 3.22 13.81 8.51
N ASP A 26 2.65 12.80 9.14
CA ASP A 26 3.22 12.12 10.29
C ASP A 26 3.45 10.62 9.99
N PRO A 27 4.65 10.21 9.56
CA PRO A 27 4.94 8.82 9.23
C PRO A 27 4.83 7.83 10.39
N LEU A 28 4.61 8.32 11.62
CA LEU A 28 4.37 7.45 12.78
C LEU A 28 2.93 6.93 12.88
N ILE A 29 1.97 7.51 12.19
CA ILE A 29 0.58 6.99 12.18
C ILE A 29 0.59 5.59 11.56
N GLY A 30 0.10 4.59 12.28
CA GLY A 30 0.09 3.19 11.85
C GLY A 30 1.38 2.41 12.16
N SER A 31 2.37 3.03 12.83
CA SER A 31 3.60 2.35 13.26
C SER A 31 3.47 1.60 14.59
N GLY A 32 2.30 1.60 15.19
CA GLY A 32 1.93 0.84 16.38
C GLY A 32 0.71 -0.03 16.11
N GLY A 33 0.31 -0.86 17.09
CA GLY A 33 -0.75 -1.85 16.87
C GLY A 33 -0.41 -2.76 15.68
N HIS A 34 -1.37 -2.96 14.80
CA HIS A 34 -1.24 -3.81 13.61
C HIS A 34 -1.17 -3.03 12.29
N GLY A 35 -0.77 -1.75 12.31
CA GLY A 35 -0.72 -0.93 11.09
C GLY A 35 0.43 -1.30 10.14
N HIS A 36 1.55 -1.82 10.65
CA HIS A 36 2.73 -2.30 9.93
C HIS A 36 3.34 -1.30 8.95
N VAL A 37 3.16 0.01 9.17
CA VAL A 37 3.70 1.01 8.25
C VAL A 37 5.22 1.13 8.36
N PHE A 38 5.87 1.36 7.23
CA PHE A 38 7.31 1.63 7.17
C PHE A 38 7.64 3.00 7.79
N VAL A 39 8.68 3.01 8.62
CA VAL A 39 9.28 4.23 9.18
C VAL A 39 10.74 4.31 8.78
N GLY A 40 11.08 5.36 8.03
CA GLY A 40 12.44 5.56 7.53
C GLY A 40 12.49 6.65 6.46
N ALA A 41 13.50 6.59 5.60
CA ALA A 41 13.67 7.51 4.48
C ALA A 41 13.46 6.79 3.14
N SER A 42 12.61 7.36 2.30
CA SER A 42 12.33 6.91 0.93
C SER A 42 11.88 8.10 0.08
N VAL A 43 11.76 7.90 -1.23
CA VAL A 43 11.01 8.78 -2.13
C VAL A 43 9.76 8.06 -2.63
N PRO A 44 8.74 8.76 -3.18
CA PRO A 44 7.53 8.12 -3.67
C PRO A 44 7.83 6.98 -4.66
N PHE A 45 7.30 5.78 -4.38
CA PHE A 45 7.48 4.56 -5.18
C PHE A 45 8.95 4.12 -5.38
N GLY A 46 9.88 4.58 -4.54
CA GLY A 46 11.30 4.26 -4.67
C GLY A 46 11.61 2.79 -4.39
N MET A 47 12.69 2.29 -5.02
CA MET A 47 13.25 0.96 -4.74
C MET A 47 13.85 0.93 -3.33
N VAL A 48 14.54 1.99 -2.94
CA VAL A 48 15.14 2.12 -1.61
C VAL A 48 14.11 2.62 -0.62
N GLN A 49 13.93 1.84 0.43
CA GLN A 49 13.20 2.19 1.64
C GLN A 49 14.15 1.93 2.81
N VAL A 50 14.95 2.93 3.18
CA VAL A 50 15.98 2.77 4.21
C VAL A 50 15.45 3.19 5.57
N GLY A 51 15.49 2.27 6.53
CA GLY A 51 14.94 2.51 7.85
C GLY A 51 15.50 1.59 8.93
N PRO A 52 15.20 1.89 10.21
CA PRO A 52 15.63 1.08 11.32
C PRO A 52 14.90 -0.27 11.35
N THR A 53 15.65 -1.32 11.69
CA THR A 53 15.12 -2.64 11.96
C THR A 53 15.24 -2.94 13.46
N SER A 54 14.13 -3.30 14.10
CA SER A 54 14.09 -3.65 15.52
C SER A 54 14.69 -5.03 15.79
N ILE A 55 15.02 -5.30 17.06
CA ILE A 55 15.52 -6.62 17.45
C ILE A 55 14.42 -7.70 17.42
N SER A 56 13.17 -7.32 17.70
CA SER A 56 12.01 -8.21 17.67
C SER A 56 11.67 -8.64 16.24
N GLN A 57 11.13 -9.87 16.12
CA GLN A 57 10.79 -10.52 14.85
C GLN A 57 9.35 -11.10 14.88
N GLU A 58 8.53 -10.60 15.78
CA GLU A 58 7.13 -10.95 15.85
C GLU A 58 6.34 -10.31 14.70
N TRP A 59 5.10 -10.71 14.50
CA TRP A 59 4.27 -10.26 13.39
C TRP A 59 4.15 -8.72 13.31
N ASP A 60 3.98 -8.04 14.44
CA ASP A 60 3.88 -6.57 14.48
C ASP A 60 5.17 -5.83 14.05
N PHE A 61 6.28 -6.56 13.89
CA PHE A 61 7.57 -6.01 13.45
C PHE A 61 7.86 -6.25 11.96
N CYS A 62 6.87 -6.66 11.16
CA CYS A 62 7.02 -6.94 9.74
C CYS A 62 7.54 -5.76 8.91
N SER A 63 7.33 -4.52 9.33
CA SER A 63 7.89 -3.33 8.69
C SER A 63 9.27 -2.89 9.22
N GLY A 64 9.83 -3.64 10.17
CA GLY A 64 11.13 -3.36 10.81
C GLY A 64 11.05 -2.43 12.02
N TYR A 65 10.20 -1.43 11.99
CA TYR A 65 9.95 -0.48 13.08
C TYR A 65 8.61 -0.78 13.73
N HIS A 66 8.57 -0.70 15.06
CA HIS A 66 7.32 -0.62 15.80
C HIS A 66 7.44 0.40 16.93
N SER A 67 6.41 1.24 17.13
CA SER A 67 6.46 2.35 18.09
C SER A 67 6.60 1.92 19.55
N SER A 68 6.21 0.69 19.89
CA SER A 68 6.34 0.13 21.24
C SER A 68 7.76 -0.26 21.63
N GLU A 69 8.70 -0.35 20.65
CA GLU A 69 10.06 -0.81 20.89
C GLU A 69 11.11 0.22 20.47
N ALA A 70 12.10 0.44 21.31
CA ALA A 70 13.17 1.40 21.08
C ALA A 70 14.52 0.72 20.82
N THR A 71 14.54 -0.35 20.01
CA THR A 71 15.78 -1.04 19.62
C THR A 71 16.07 -0.86 18.13
N VAL A 72 17.35 -0.84 17.76
CA VAL A 72 17.82 -0.78 16.37
C VAL A 72 18.98 -1.76 16.22
N ILE A 73 18.83 -2.78 15.36
CA ILE A 73 19.93 -3.69 14.99
C ILE A 73 20.75 -3.18 13.81
N GLY A 74 20.21 -2.20 13.09
CA GLY A 74 20.79 -1.55 11.92
C GLY A 74 19.75 -0.89 11.05
N PHE A 75 20.21 -0.37 9.91
CA PHE A 75 19.40 0.31 8.91
C PHE A 75 19.41 -0.51 7.62
N SER A 76 18.26 -1.15 7.33
CA SER A 76 18.07 -1.98 6.14
C SER A 76 17.60 -1.13 4.97
N HIS A 77 17.83 -1.56 3.72
CA HIS A 77 17.57 -0.76 2.51
C HIS A 77 16.30 -1.14 1.78
N THR A 78 15.68 -2.26 2.16
CA THR A 78 14.41 -2.76 1.60
C THR A 78 13.42 -3.03 2.73
N HIS A 79 12.19 -2.55 2.56
CA HIS A 79 11.08 -2.77 3.51
C HIS A 79 9.78 -2.94 2.76
N LEU A 80 8.76 -3.43 3.46
CA LEU A 80 7.36 -3.34 3.08
C LEU A 80 6.65 -2.34 4.00
N SER A 81 5.53 -1.80 3.56
CA SER A 81 4.73 -0.89 4.37
C SER A 81 3.28 -1.37 4.41
N GLY A 82 2.77 -1.58 5.62
CA GLY A 82 1.37 -1.88 5.87
C GLY A 82 0.99 -3.36 5.76
N THR A 83 1.94 -4.27 5.61
CA THR A 83 1.61 -5.70 5.41
C THR A 83 2.12 -6.56 6.54
N GLY A 84 1.37 -7.61 6.88
CA GLY A 84 1.79 -8.65 7.81
C GLY A 84 2.82 -9.64 7.22
N ILE A 85 3.67 -9.19 6.30
CA ILE A 85 4.70 -9.99 5.64
C ILE A 85 6.08 -9.61 6.16
N GLY A 86 6.78 -10.57 6.75
CA GLY A 86 8.09 -10.37 7.36
C GLY A 86 9.28 -10.75 6.46
N ASP A 87 9.25 -10.35 5.19
CA ASP A 87 10.36 -10.49 4.25
C ASP A 87 11.15 -9.18 4.10
N LEU A 88 12.18 -9.20 3.27
CA LEU A 88 13.10 -8.09 2.98
C LEU A 88 14.07 -7.79 4.13
N PHE A 89 14.33 -6.51 4.42
CA PHE A 89 15.36 -5.99 5.32
C PHE A 89 16.77 -6.29 4.82
N ASP A 90 16.98 -6.17 3.51
CA ASP A 90 18.25 -6.50 2.89
C ASP A 90 19.30 -5.43 3.13
N VAL A 91 20.54 -5.89 3.16
CA VAL A 91 21.74 -5.03 3.26
C VAL A 91 21.65 -4.11 4.46
N THR A 92 21.56 -4.70 5.65
CA THR A 92 21.52 -3.95 6.90
C THR A 92 22.90 -3.40 7.25
N VAL A 93 22.99 -2.14 7.63
CA VAL A 93 24.21 -1.50 8.06
C VAL A 93 24.07 -0.92 9.46
N MET A 94 25.09 -1.13 10.33
CA MET A 94 25.09 -0.62 11.70
C MET A 94 26.40 0.10 11.98
N PRO A 95 26.36 1.42 12.31
CA PRO A 95 27.53 2.11 12.82
C PRO A 95 27.78 1.73 14.28
N VAL A 96 29.00 1.41 14.64
CA VAL A 96 29.37 0.93 15.97
C VAL A 96 30.65 1.57 16.47
N THR A 97 30.86 1.57 17.80
CA THR A 97 32.12 1.84 18.47
C THR A 97 32.49 0.65 19.35
N GLY A 98 33.79 0.30 19.40
CA GLY A 98 34.29 -0.84 20.19
C GLY A 98 33.98 -2.21 19.56
N GLU A 99 34.24 -3.27 20.30
CA GLU A 99 33.97 -4.64 19.87
C GLU A 99 32.47 -4.99 20.01
N VAL A 100 31.98 -5.81 19.09
CA VAL A 100 30.61 -6.30 19.04
C VAL A 100 30.58 -7.78 18.73
N THR A 101 29.44 -8.45 19.08
CA THR A 101 29.18 -9.81 18.62
C THR A 101 28.31 -9.77 17.36
N TYR A 102 28.65 -10.61 16.37
CA TYR A 102 28.02 -10.61 15.05
C TYR A 102 26.77 -11.49 15.07
N SER A 103 25.71 -10.92 15.56
CA SER A 103 24.36 -11.50 15.66
C SER A 103 23.36 -10.40 15.90
N ARG A 104 22.07 -10.71 15.81
CA ARG A 104 20.97 -9.79 16.17
C ARG A 104 21.08 -9.33 17.63
N GLY A 105 21.39 -10.25 18.54
CA GLY A 105 21.48 -10.00 19.99
C GLY A 105 20.20 -10.36 20.73
N ASN A 106 20.17 -10.02 22.01
CA ASN A 106 19.04 -10.23 22.92
C ASN A 106 18.81 -8.98 23.78
N LYS A 107 17.59 -8.51 23.90
CA LYS A 107 17.22 -7.32 24.70
C LYS A 107 17.57 -7.43 26.18
N GLU A 108 17.55 -8.64 26.75
CA GLU A 108 17.93 -8.90 28.13
C GLU A 108 19.44 -8.79 28.37
N HIS A 109 20.24 -8.78 27.30
CA HIS A 109 21.70 -8.67 27.30
C HIS A 109 22.14 -7.49 26.45
N PRO A 110 22.18 -6.26 27.01
CA PRO A 110 22.48 -5.02 26.26
C PRO A 110 23.80 -5.01 25.50
N GLU A 111 24.78 -5.81 25.94
CA GLU A 111 26.07 -5.96 25.31
C GLU A 111 26.11 -6.97 24.16
N SER A 112 25.03 -7.76 23.98
CA SER A 112 24.98 -8.81 22.96
C SER A 112 24.61 -8.26 21.59
N GLY A 113 25.11 -8.89 20.53
CA GLY A 113 24.80 -8.57 19.15
C GLY A 113 25.19 -7.17 18.72
N LEU A 114 24.55 -6.72 17.63
CA LEU A 114 24.78 -5.40 17.03
C LEU A 114 23.85 -4.30 17.57
N TRP A 115 22.73 -4.65 18.19
CA TRP A 115 21.69 -3.72 18.52
C TRP A 115 22.09 -2.59 19.49
N SER A 116 21.41 -1.48 19.37
CA SER A 116 21.47 -0.35 20.31
C SER A 116 20.05 0.06 20.69
N ALA A 117 19.90 0.56 21.91
CA ALA A 117 18.69 1.32 22.23
C ALA A 117 18.71 2.66 21.46
N ALA A 118 17.53 3.07 20.99
CA ALA A 118 17.27 4.33 20.31
C ALA A 118 16.71 5.37 21.30
N GLU A 119 17.22 6.61 21.25
CA GLU A 119 16.65 7.70 22.05
C GLU A 119 15.43 8.30 21.34
N ARG A 120 14.27 7.64 21.44
CA ARG A 120 13.02 7.99 20.72
C ARG A 120 12.59 9.45 20.87
N LYS A 121 12.86 10.09 22.02
CA LYS A 121 12.50 11.50 22.26
C LYS A 121 13.27 12.48 21.37
N LYS A 122 14.42 12.06 20.80
CA LYS A 122 15.23 12.84 19.89
C LYS A 122 15.13 12.34 18.44
N GLU A 123 14.30 11.34 18.20
CA GLU A 123 14.06 10.83 16.87
C GLU A 123 13.35 11.88 16.00
N ILE A 124 13.78 11.99 14.75
CA ILE A 124 13.16 12.89 13.77
C ILE A 124 12.74 12.05 12.58
N ILE A 125 11.45 12.07 12.30
CA ILE A 125 10.84 11.33 11.20
C ILE A 125 10.10 12.30 10.32
N ARG A 126 10.43 12.32 9.03
CA ARG A 126 9.78 13.15 8.00
C ARG A 126 9.79 12.40 6.69
N PRO A 127 8.85 12.68 5.76
CA PRO A 127 8.96 12.15 4.41
C PRO A 127 10.35 12.39 3.81
N GLY A 128 11.05 11.31 3.44
CA GLY A 128 12.40 11.35 2.88
C GLY A 128 13.54 11.58 3.87
N TYR A 129 13.29 11.61 5.18
CA TYR A 129 14.32 11.80 6.19
C TYR A 129 14.02 11.08 7.50
N TYR A 130 15.04 10.43 8.04
CA TYR A 130 15.02 9.79 9.35
C TYR A 130 16.27 10.12 10.15
N SER A 131 16.16 10.33 11.47
CA SER A 131 17.31 10.53 12.34
C SER A 131 17.06 9.95 13.74
N VAL A 132 18.06 9.29 14.32
CA VAL A 132 18.00 8.72 15.67
C VAL A 132 19.36 8.65 16.35
N PRO A 133 19.47 9.01 17.66
CA PRO A 133 20.64 8.70 18.46
C PRO A 133 20.65 7.24 18.92
N LEU A 134 21.76 6.54 18.70
CA LEU A 134 22.07 5.18 19.13
C LEU A 134 22.85 5.24 20.45
N THR A 135 22.19 4.95 21.57
CA THR A 135 22.75 5.23 22.90
C THR A 135 23.95 4.35 23.26
N ARG A 136 23.94 3.07 22.85
CA ARG A 136 25.05 2.14 23.12
C ARG A 136 26.38 2.60 22.53
N TYR A 137 26.33 3.21 21.34
CA TYR A 137 27.50 3.57 20.56
C TYR A 137 27.85 5.06 20.62
N GLY A 138 26.96 5.88 21.20
CA GLY A 138 27.11 7.34 21.22
C GLY A 138 27.06 7.97 19.83
N ILE A 139 26.39 7.33 18.87
CA ILE A 139 26.34 7.74 17.48
C ILE A 139 24.95 8.30 17.16
N THR A 140 24.90 9.43 16.44
CA THR A 140 23.65 9.88 15.80
C THR A 140 23.65 9.43 14.34
N ALA A 141 22.60 8.70 13.95
CA ALA A 141 22.38 8.27 12.59
C ALA A 141 21.35 9.18 11.91
N GLU A 142 21.62 9.55 10.66
CA GLU A 142 20.72 10.30 9.79
C GLU A 142 20.64 9.61 8.42
N LEU A 143 19.43 9.50 7.87
CA LEU A 143 19.15 8.79 6.62
C LEU A 143 18.34 9.67 5.67
N THR A 144 18.66 9.60 4.39
CA THR A 144 17.85 10.10 3.28
C THR A 144 18.02 9.21 2.06
N ALA A 145 17.16 9.35 1.05
CA ALA A 145 17.16 8.43 -0.10
C ALA A 145 16.89 9.15 -1.42
N THR A 146 17.27 8.48 -2.50
CA THR A 146 16.77 8.68 -3.85
C THR A 146 15.95 7.46 -4.28
N GLU A 147 15.63 7.29 -5.55
CA GLU A 147 14.88 6.13 -6.02
C GLU A 147 15.61 4.80 -5.77
N ARG A 148 16.93 4.76 -5.97
CA ARG A 148 17.75 3.53 -5.93
C ARG A 148 18.93 3.61 -4.97
N THR A 149 19.09 4.75 -4.26
CA THR A 149 20.24 4.92 -3.36
C THR A 149 19.81 5.46 -2.00
N ALA A 150 20.52 5.04 -0.95
CA ALA A 150 20.46 5.64 0.37
C ALA A 150 21.72 6.46 0.65
N LEU A 151 21.58 7.57 1.35
CA LEU A 151 22.67 8.34 1.90
C LEU A 151 22.54 8.40 3.41
N HIS A 152 23.51 7.84 4.11
CA HIS A 152 23.63 7.86 5.56
C HIS A 152 24.65 8.90 5.99
N ARG A 153 24.39 9.54 7.13
CA ARG A 153 25.35 10.39 7.85
C ARG A 153 25.39 9.95 9.29
N TYR A 154 26.56 9.52 9.74
CA TYR A 154 26.79 9.07 11.10
C TYR A 154 27.71 10.05 11.82
N THR A 155 27.25 10.64 12.92
CA THR A 155 28.08 11.48 13.80
C THR A 155 28.63 10.62 14.92
N PHE A 156 29.95 10.40 14.90
CA PHE A 156 30.66 9.54 15.84
C PHE A 156 31.25 10.31 17.03
N PRO A 157 31.36 9.65 18.20
CA PRO A 157 32.24 10.11 19.25
C PRO A 157 33.71 9.82 18.88
N ALA A 158 34.67 10.33 19.67
CA ALA A 158 36.05 9.95 19.53
C ALA A 158 36.24 8.46 19.85
N SER A 159 36.80 7.69 18.90
CA SER A 159 37.01 6.25 19.04
C SER A 159 38.19 5.76 18.21
N GLN A 160 38.99 4.84 18.78
CA GLN A 160 40.03 4.09 18.06
C GLN A 160 39.46 2.84 17.35
N GLU A 161 38.18 2.48 17.64
CA GLU A 161 37.53 1.26 17.18
C GLU A 161 36.14 1.56 16.60
N ALA A 162 36.01 2.71 15.92
CA ALA A 162 34.80 3.01 15.17
C ALA A 162 34.71 2.12 13.93
N ALA A 163 33.50 1.74 13.55
CA ALA A 163 33.29 0.92 12.35
C ALA A 163 31.86 1.07 11.80
N ILE A 164 31.70 0.67 10.54
CA ILE A 164 30.40 0.32 9.95
C ILE A 164 30.40 -1.19 9.74
N VAL A 165 29.38 -1.86 10.29
CA VAL A 165 29.15 -3.29 10.13
C VAL A 165 28.05 -3.49 9.09
N PHE A 166 28.33 -4.30 8.09
CA PHE A 166 27.38 -4.81 7.13
C PHE A 166 26.87 -6.16 7.62
N ASP A 167 25.57 -6.33 7.67
CA ASP A 167 24.89 -7.56 8.06
C ASP A 167 24.06 -8.07 6.87
N LEU A 168 24.46 -9.21 6.32
CA LEU A 168 23.78 -9.91 5.25
C LEU A 168 23.09 -11.20 5.75
N GLU A 169 23.23 -11.55 7.04
CA GLU A 169 22.60 -12.71 7.65
C GLU A 169 21.13 -12.44 8.00
N ASN A 170 20.90 -11.34 8.73
CA ASN A 170 19.56 -11.01 9.21
C ASN A 170 18.71 -10.40 8.09
N GLY A 171 17.51 -10.92 7.95
CA GLY A 171 16.44 -10.40 7.12
C GLY A 171 15.22 -10.04 7.95
N GLY A 172 14.05 -9.96 7.32
CA GLY A 172 12.77 -9.80 7.98
C GLY A 172 12.42 -10.96 8.90
N CYS A 173 11.21 -10.95 9.47
CA CYS A 173 10.83 -11.86 10.56
C CYS A 173 11.02 -13.33 10.22
N TRP A 174 10.79 -13.74 8.99
CA TRP A 174 10.99 -15.12 8.51
C TRP A 174 11.80 -15.24 7.21
N ASP A 175 12.32 -14.14 6.68
CA ASP A 175 13.28 -14.17 5.59
C ASP A 175 14.62 -14.80 6.06
N ARG A 176 15.25 -15.58 5.21
CA ARG A 176 16.53 -16.26 5.50
C ARG A 176 17.49 -16.13 4.33
N ALA A 177 18.69 -15.64 4.60
CA ALA A 177 19.76 -15.62 3.63
C ALA A 177 20.13 -17.03 3.18
N THR A 178 20.16 -17.25 1.86
CA THR A 178 20.55 -18.52 1.24
C THR A 178 21.96 -18.46 0.66
N GLU A 179 22.37 -17.28 0.18
CA GLU A 179 23.69 -17.00 -0.37
C GLU A 179 24.03 -15.54 -0.13
N THR A 180 25.25 -15.26 0.27
CA THR A 180 25.76 -13.90 0.47
C THR A 180 27.16 -13.76 -0.08
N PHE A 181 27.47 -12.56 -0.57
CA PHE A 181 28.81 -12.19 -0.99
C PHE A 181 29.07 -10.74 -0.60
N ILE A 182 30.23 -10.47 -0.01
CA ILE A 182 30.67 -9.12 0.29
C ILE A 182 32.19 -9.02 0.20
N THR A 183 32.68 -7.98 -0.45
CA THR A 183 34.10 -7.71 -0.62
C THR A 183 34.40 -6.22 -0.63
N ALA A 184 35.63 -5.87 -0.26
CA ALA A 184 36.16 -4.52 -0.46
C ALA A 184 36.88 -4.46 -1.81
N GLU A 185 36.44 -3.57 -2.70
CA GLU A 185 37.11 -3.29 -3.97
C GLU A 185 38.25 -2.28 -3.80
N SER A 186 38.13 -1.40 -2.82
CA SER A 186 39.19 -0.45 -2.40
C SER A 186 39.04 -0.17 -0.91
N ASP A 187 39.78 0.80 -0.40
CA ASP A 187 39.70 1.27 1.01
C ASP A 187 38.41 2.07 1.34
N SER A 188 37.57 2.28 0.37
CA SER A 188 36.32 3.04 0.54
C SER A 188 35.10 2.45 -0.20
N ILE A 189 35.30 1.41 -1.04
CA ILE A 189 34.24 0.79 -1.84
C ILE A 189 34.06 -0.66 -1.40
N ILE A 190 32.84 -0.99 -1.02
CA ILE A 190 32.39 -2.32 -0.63
C ILE A 190 31.24 -2.72 -1.54
N THR A 191 31.29 -3.94 -2.08
CA THR A 191 30.25 -4.46 -2.97
C THR A 191 29.84 -5.86 -2.57
N GLY A 192 28.65 -6.26 -2.96
CA GLY A 192 28.17 -7.60 -2.67
C GLY A 192 26.73 -7.83 -3.10
N TYR A 193 26.19 -8.93 -2.61
CA TYR A 193 24.78 -9.27 -2.78
C TYR A 193 24.29 -10.13 -1.62
N ARG A 194 22.98 -10.07 -1.43
CA ARG A 194 22.21 -10.98 -0.58
C ARG A 194 21.17 -11.69 -1.42
N ARG A 195 21.21 -13.02 -1.40
CA ARG A 195 20.13 -13.87 -1.91
C ARG A 195 19.41 -14.46 -0.72
N SER A 196 18.10 -14.42 -0.72
CA SER A 196 17.30 -14.86 0.41
C SER A 196 16.03 -15.61 -0.03
N ARG A 197 15.36 -16.19 0.95
CA ARG A 197 14.11 -16.90 0.81
C ARG A 197 13.22 -16.67 2.02
N GLY A 198 12.00 -16.31 1.73
CA GLY A 198 10.89 -16.20 2.66
C GLY A 198 9.61 -16.53 1.89
N TRP A 199 8.66 -15.62 1.86
CA TRP A 199 7.52 -15.65 0.93
C TRP A 199 8.00 -15.51 -0.51
N ALA A 200 8.89 -14.55 -0.77
CA ALA A 200 9.67 -14.55 -2.00
C ALA A 200 10.58 -15.78 -2.01
N ARG A 201 10.44 -16.63 -3.03
CA ARG A 201 11.14 -17.92 -3.09
C ARG A 201 12.61 -17.80 -3.40
N ASP A 202 13.00 -16.75 -4.14
CA ASP A 202 14.34 -16.51 -4.64
C ASP A 202 14.56 -15.02 -4.87
N GLN A 203 14.97 -14.33 -3.82
CA GLN A 203 15.13 -12.88 -3.81
C GLN A 203 16.60 -12.51 -3.98
N TYR A 204 16.89 -11.54 -4.84
CA TYR A 204 18.24 -11.01 -5.06
C TYR A 204 18.30 -9.51 -4.80
N VAL A 205 19.21 -9.08 -3.96
CA VAL A 205 19.59 -7.69 -3.76
C VAL A 205 21.09 -7.54 -3.90
N PHE A 206 21.53 -6.94 -5.01
CA PHE A 206 22.91 -6.54 -5.23
C PHE A 206 23.10 -5.14 -4.68
N PHE A 207 24.30 -4.85 -4.16
CA PHE A 207 24.60 -3.52 -3.63
C PHE A 207 26.02 -3.07 -3.93
N ALA A 208 26.18 -1.76 -3.94
CA ALA A 208 27.47 -1.07 -3.87
C ALA A 208 27.40 0.00 -2.78
N ALA A 209 28.41 0.03 -1.93
CA ALA A 209 28.50 0.96 -0.82
C ALA A 209 29.82 1.75 -0.91
N VAL A 210 29.75 3.07 -0.68
CA VAL A 210 30.91 3.95 -0.73
C VAL A 210 30.97 4.76 0.57
N LEU A 211 32.12 4.73 1.26
CA LEU A 211 32.38 5.51 2.47
C LEU A 211 33.05 6.84 2.13
N SER A 212 32.67 7.91 2.82
CA SER A 212 33.31 9.24 2.68
C SER A 212 34.72 9.30 3.31
N LYS A 213 35.04 8.35 4.15
CA LYS A 213 36.34 8.17 4.80
C LYS A 213 36.86 6.78 4.48
N PRO A 214 38.12 6.63 4.00
CA PRO A 214 38.76 5.32 3.85
C PRO A 214 38.76 4.54 5.15
N PHE A 215 38.44 3.25 5.10
CA PHE A 215 38.60 2.36 6.24
C PHE A 215 40.05 1.86 6.33
N GLU A 216 40.54 1.70 7.56
CA GLU A 216 41.90 1.22 7.85
C GLU A 216 41.97 -0.31 7.78
N LYS A 217 40.85 -0.98 8.09
CA LYS A 217 40.77 -2.46 8.12
C LYS A 217 39.39 -2.88 7.61
N PHE A 218 39.39 -3.91 6.76
CA PHE A 218 38.18 -4.64 6.34
C PHE A 218 38.30 -6.09 6.75
N LYS A 219 37.29 -6.63 7.46
CA LYS A 219 37.30 -8.03 7.91
C LYS A 219 35.91 -8.63 7.74
N LEU A 220 35.89 -9.82 7.16
CA LEU A 220 34.73 -10.68 7.19
C LEU A 220 34.55 -11.27 8.58
N LYS A 221 33.29 -11.43 9.01
CA LYS A 221 32.93 -11.81 10.38
C LYS A 221 31.67 -12.67 10.38
N GLY A 222 31.39 -13.25 11.56
CA GLY A 222 30.21 -14.07 11.77
C GLY A 222 30.31 -15.47 11.14
N ASN A 223 29.19 -16.17 11.14
CA ASN A 223 29.07 -17.48 10.51
C ASN A 223 29.06 -17.34 8.98
N LYS A 224 29.87 -18.13 8.28
CA LYS A 224 29.97 -18.13 6.81
C LYS A 224 30.29 -16.75 6.20
N ASP A 225 30.99 -15.88 6.93
CA ASP A 225 31.36 -14.55 6.46
C ASP A 225 30.18 -13.66 6.02
N MET A 226 29.02 -13.83 6.67
CA MET A 226 27.82 -13.07 6.35
C MET A 226 27.82 -11.64 6.89
N TYR A 227 28.85 -11.29 7.67
CA TYR A 227 29.10 -9.93 8.16
C TYR A 227 30.40 -9.38 7.62
N ALA A 228 30.47 -8.07 7.44
CA ALA A 228 31.70 -7.38 7.16
C ALA A 228 31.85 -6.17 8.09
N ARG A 229 33.06 -5.94 8.60
CA ARG A 229 33.42 -4.79 9.43
C ARG A 229 34.44 -3.92 8.72
N ALA A 230 34.06 -2.68 8.40
CA ALA A 230 34.94 -1.62 7.91
C ALA A 230 35.29 -0.71 9.09
N SER A 231 36.55 -0.75 9.58
CA SER A 231 36.98 -0.07 10.80
C SER A 231 37.84 1.14 10.48
N PHE A 232 37.73 2.19 11.30
CA PHE A 232 38.49 3.44 11.21
C PHE A 232 38.54 4.12 12.57
N THR A 233 39.43 5.10 12.70
CA THR A 233 39.56 5.96 13.88
C THR A 233 38.67 7.21 13.69
N THR A 234 38.01 7.69 14.75
CA THR A 234 37.18 8.91 14.70
C THR A 234 37.56 9.92 15.79
N LYS A 235 37.33 11.19 15.52
CA LYS A 235 37.39 12.30 16.49
C LYS A 235 35.98 12.58 17.01
N GLU A 236 35.87 13.30 18.10
CA GLU A 236 34.58 13.74 18.65
C GLU A 236 33.80 14.59 17.63
N GLY A 237 32.56 14.18 17.38
CA GLY A 237 31.69 14.84 16.43
C GLY A 237 32.02 14.61 14.95
N GLU A 238 32.93 13.70 14.63
CA GLU A 238 33.31 13.42 13.24
C GLU A 238 32.14 12.78 12.48
N GLN A 239 31.82 13.33 11.33
CA GLN A 239 30.75 12.80 10.46
C GLN A 239 31.34 11.89 9.37
N ILE A 240 30.91 10.65 9.37
CA ILE A 240 31.20 9.67 8.33
C ILE A 240 29.91 9.43 7.53
N MET A 241 30.00 9.63 6.22
CA MET A 241 28.88 9.35 5.32
C MET A 241 29.07 8.03 4.59
N LEU A 242 27.96 7.36 4.34
CA LEU A 242 27.88 6.13 3.57
C LEU A 242 26.81 6.29 2.51
N LYS A 243 27.16 6.04 1.24
CA LYS A 243 26.23 5.86 0.13
C LYS A 243 26.02 4.38 -0.10
N VAL A 244 24.77 3.95 -0.26
CA VAL A 244 24.44 2.57 -0.66
C VAL A 244 23.50 2.62 -1.84
N GLY A 245 23.91 2.05 -2.96
CA GLY A 245 23.05 1.79 -4.11
C GLY A 245 22.62 0.33 -4.10
N ILE A 246 21.39 0.05 -4.51
CA ILE A 246 20.89 -1.32 -4.67
C ILE A 246 20.37 -1.57 -6.09
N SER A 247 20.36 -2.85 -6.49
CA SER A 247 19.90 -3.32 -7.78
C SER A 247 19.35 -4.74 -7.66
N PRO A 248 18.24 -5.08 -8.33
CA PRO A 248 17.77 -6.46 -8.46
C PRO A 248 18.54 -7.26 -9.53
N VAL A 249 19.47 -6.61 -10.24
CA VAL A 249 20.12 -7.17 -11.45
C VAL A 249 21.59 -7.50 -11.18
N SER A 250 22.39 -6.52 -10.76
CA SER A 250 23.86 -6.69 -10.62
C SER A 250 24.51 -5.64 -9.72
N ILE A 251 25.74 -5.91 -9.30
CA ILE A 251 26.61 -4.94 -8.59
C ILE A 251 26.86 -3.71 -9.48
N GLU A 252 27.04 -3.89 -10.77
CA GLU A 252 27.24 -2.81 -11.75
C GLU A 252 26.00 -1.90 -11.85
N GLY A 253 24.78 -2.48 -11.77
CA GLY A 253 23.53 -1.71 -11.70
C GLY A 253 23.49 -0.83 -10.44
N ALA A 254 23.88 -1.37 -9.29
CA ALA A 254 23.98 -0.63 -8.03
C ALA A 254 25.03 0.49 -8.08
N LYS A 255 26.20 0.24 -8.68
CA LYS A 255 27.23 1.27 -8.91
C LYS A 255 26.73 2.39 -9.84
N LEU A 256 26.02 2.03 -10.90
CA LEU A 256 25.48 2.99 -11.85
C LEU A 256 24.45 3.91 -11.17
N ALA A 257 23.59 3.36 -10.30
CA ALA A 257 22.67 4.14 -9.50
C ALA A 257 23.41 5.18 -8.63
N LEU A 258 24.48 4.77 -7.93
CA LEU A 258 25.30 5.69 -7.13
C LEU A 258 25.92 6.81 -7.97
N GLN A 259 26.40 6.48 -9.17
CA GLN A 259 27.02 7.47 -10.06
C GLN A 259 26.02 8.51 -10.56
N GLN A 260 24.80 8.13 -10.85
CA GLN A 260 23.82 9.00 -11.47
C GLN A 260 22.91 9.70 -10.44
N GLU A 261 22.46 9.00 -9.41
CA GLU A 261 21.52 9.56 -8.44
C GLU A 261 22.22 10.22 -7.23
N GLN A 262 23.43 9.74 -6.85
CA GLN A 262 24.16 10.21 -5.68
C GLN A 262 25.62 10.59 -6.01
N PRO A 263 25.89 11.46 -7.00
CA PRO A 263 27.27 11.77 -7.41
C PRO A 263 28.06 12.54 -6.34
N THR A 264 27.39 13.28 -5.47
CA THR A 264 28.03 14.14 -4.45
C THR A 264 27.80 13.65 -3.04
N TRP A 265 28.57 14.21 -2.08
CA TRP A 265 28.43 13.98 -0.64
C TRP A 265 27.54 15.01 0.06
N ASN A 266 26.71 15.78 -0.69
CA ASN A 266 25.89 16.83 -0.13
C ASN A 266 24.58 16.23 0.45
N PHE A 267 24.63 15.80 1.71
CA PHE A 267 23.50 15.22 2.43
C PHE A 267 22.27 16.13 2.40
N GLU A 268 22.43 17.43 2.67
CA GLU A 268 21.31 18.37 2.71
C GLU A 268 20.68 18.60 1.33
N ALA A 269 21.45 18.46 0.25
CA ALA A 269 20.89 18.54 -1.10
C ALA A 269 20.00 17.31 -1.40
N THR A 270 20.47 16.11 -1.06
CA THR A 270 19.68 14.87 -1.24
C THR A 270 18.43 14.89 -0.38
N ARG A 271 18.54 15.28 0.90
CA ARG A 271 17.39 15.42 1.79
C ARG A 271 16.35 16.40 1.26
N ARG A 272 16.77 17.58 0.76
CA ARG A 272 15.85 18.53 0.16
C ARG A 272 15.21 17.99 -1.12
N ALA A 273 15.93 17.24 -1.93
CA ALA A 273 15.38 16.61 -3.13
C ALA A 273 14.32 15.56 -2.79
N ALA A 274 14.55 14.75 -1.76
CA ALA A 274 13.57 13.78 -1.26
C ALA A 274 12.31 14.48 -0.71
N ASP A 275 12.46 15.54 0.10
CA ASP A 275 11.35 16.34 0.60
C ASP A 275 10.54 16.98 -0.55
N GLN A 276 11.22 17.49 -1.59
CA GLN A 276 10.57 18.07 -2.77
C GLN A 276 9.83 17.00 -3.59
N ALA A 277 10.37 15.79 -3.70
CA ALA A 277 9.70 14.67 -4.38
C ALA A 277 8.38 14.33 -3.66
N TRP A 278 8.39 14.23 -2.34
CA TRP A 278 7.18 14.03 -1.54
C TRP A 278 6.21 15.20 -1.64
N GLU A 279 6.68 16.45 -1.50
CA GLU A 279 5.82 17.64 -1.62
C GLU A 279 5.11 17.71 -2.98
N LYS A 280 5.79 17.33 -4.05
CA LYS A 280 5.22 17.27 -5.40
C LYS A 280 4.05 16.27 -5.44
N GLU A 281 4.26 15.06 -4.96
CA GLU A 281 3.25 14.00 -5.02
C GLU A 281 2.08 14.25 -4.05
N LEU A 282 2.35 14.68 -2.83
CA LEU A 282 1.32 15.09 -1.86
C LEU A 282 0.46 16.26 -2.41
N SER A 283 1.05 17.14 -3.22
CA SER A 283 0.32 18.26 -3.82
C SER A 283 -0.62 17.86 -4.97
N SER A 284 -0.74 16.58 -5.30
CA SER A 284 -1.75 16.10 -6.25
C SER A 284 -3.19 16.30 -5.73
N ILE A 285 -3.36 16.32 -4.40
CA ILE A 285 -4.60 16.71 -3.74
C ILE A 285 -4.29 17.75 -2.68
N ARG A 286 -4.95 18.92 -2.77
CA ARG A 286 -4.90 19.95 -1.72
C ARG A 286 -6.26 20.06 -1.06
N ILE A 287 -6.30 19.97 0.28
CA ILE A 287 -7.55 20.03 1.03
C ILE A 287 -7.64 21.26 1.94
N THR A 288 -8.86 21.69 2.21
CA THR A 288 -9.25 22.45 3.38
C THR A 288 -9.98 21.48 4.31
N ALA A 289 -9.32 21.12 5.41
CA ALA A 289 -9.86 20.21 6.40
C ALA A 289 -10.58 20.98 7.52
N PRO A 290 -11.55 20.38 8.22
CA PRO A 290 -12.22 21.01 9.35
C PRO A 290 -11.30 21.25 10.55
N ASP A 291 -10.25 20.48 10.68
CA ASP A 291 -9.27 20.57 11.78
C ASP A 291 -7.90 20.01 11.40
N LYS A 292 -6.89 20.24 12.25
CA LYS A 292 -5.52 19.81 12.03
C LYS A 292 -5.32 18.30 12.12
N LYS A 293 -6.14 17.60 12.90
CA LYS A 293 -6.09 16.13 13.03
C LYS A 293 -6.49 15.50 11.70
N THR A 294 -7.63 15.91 11.15
CA THR A 294 -8.11 15.46 9.83
C THR A 294 -7.09 15.77 8.73
N GLU A 295 -6.50 16.97 8.74
CA GLU A 295 -5.46 17.37 7.78
C GLU A 295 -4.23 16.46 7.88
N ARG A 296 -3.76 16.16 9.09
CA ARG A 296 -2.60 15.27 9.33
C ARG A 296 -2.88 13.85 8.85
N ILE A 297 -4.02 13.26 9.24
CA ILE A 297 -4.40 11.92 8.80
C ILE A 297 -4.48 11.85 7.28
N PHE A 298 -5.08 12.85 6.62
CA PHE A 298 -5.24 12.89 5.17
C PHE A 298 -3.89 12.89 4.45
N TYR A 299 -2.96 13.77 4.82
CA TYR A 299 -1.65 13.83 4.15
C TYR A 299 -0.76 12.64 4.53
N THR A 300 -0.93 12.05 5.69
CA THR A 300 -0.26 10.79 6.04
C THR A 300 -0.82 9.62 5.23
N ALA A 301 -2.14 9.57 5.02
CA ALA A 301 -2.75 8.61 4.11
C ALA A 301 -2.24 8.75 2.67
N MET A 302 -2.10 10.01 2.18
CA MET A 302 -1.47 10.26 0.87
C MET A 302 -0.02 9.75 0.80
N TYR A 303 0.75 9.93 1.88
CA TYR A 303 2.13 9.43 1.99
C TYR A 303 2.16 7.89 1.94
N HIS A 304 1.36 7.20 2.75
CA HIS A 304 1.29 5.73 2.75
C HIS A 304 0.83 5.18 1.40
N ALA A 305 -0.17 5.78 0.76
CA ALA A 305 -0.67 5.34 -0.54
C ALA A 305 0.39 5.39 -1.66
N MET A 306 1.48 6.13 -1.48
CA MET A 306 2.56 6.27 -2.47
C MET A 306 3.89 5.59 -2.06
N MET A 307 3.86 4.75 -1.01
CA MET A 307 5.02 3.93 -0.61
C MET A 307 5.22 2.72 -1.52
N ALA A 308 4.18 2.17 -2.07
CA ALA A 308 4.18 1.00 -2.95
C ALA A 308 3.29 1.25 -4.18
N PRO A 309 3.45 0.47 -5.28
CA PRO A 309 4.49 -0.52 -5.53
C PRO A 309 5.88 0.11 -5.60
N ALA A 310 6.92 -0.69 -5.40
CA ALA A 310 8.30 -0.23 -5.44
C ALA A 310 8.90 -0.36 -6.84
N LEU A 311 9.69 0.61 -7.25
CA LEU A 311 10.50 0.55 -8.47
C LEU A 311 11.39 -0.70 -8.44
N PHE A 312 11.51 -1.39 -9.58
CA PHE A 312 12.22 -2.67 -9.69
C PHE A 312 13.11 -2.76 -10.94
N SER A 313 13.44 -1.64 -11.53
CA SER A 313 14.39 -1.59 -12.64
C SER A 313 15.58 -0.69 -12.30
N ASP A 314 16.76 -1.07 -12.81
CA ASP A 314 17.96 -0.26 -12.77
C ASP A 314 17.78 1.02 -13.61
N ILE A 315 18.61 2.01 -13.38
CA ILE A 315 18.52 3.31 -14.05
C ILE A 315 18.70 3.23 -15.57
N ASN A 316 19.35 2.18 -16.05
CA ASN A 316 19.53 1.88 -17.47
C ASN A 316 18.44 0.96 -18.05
N GLY A 317 17.34 0.71 -17.31
CA GLY A 317 16.18 -0.03 -17.77
C GLY A 317 16.27 -1.56 -17.65
N TYR A 318 17.37 -2.12 -17.13
CA TYR A 318 17.44 -3.56 -16.84
C TYR A 318 16.65 -3.91 -15.58
N TYR A 319 16.01 -5.08 -15.57
CA TYR A 319 15.25 -5.59 -14.44
C TYR A 319 15.24 -7.12 -14.44
N ARG A 320 14.91 -7.71 -13.29
CA ARG A 320 14.72 -9.15 -13.15
C ARG A 320 13.26 -9.50 -13.37
N GLY A 321 12.98 -10.36 -14.39
CA GLY A 321 11.63 -10.85 -14.66
C GLY A 321 11.16 -11.87 -13.62
N ALA A 322 9.83 -12.15 -13.59
CA ALA A 322 9.21 -13.13 -12.70
C ALA A 322 9.69 -14.58 -12.95
N ASP A 323 10.36 -14.85 -14.05
CA ASP A 323 11.04 -16.12 -14.38
C ASP A 323 12.52 -16.16 -13.93
N GLY A 324 13.00 -15.10 -13.25
CA GLY A 324 14.37 -14.96 -12.77
C GLY A 324 15.39 -14.47 -13.81
N ASN A 325 15.02 -14.34 -15.09
CA ASN A 325 15.90 -13.85 -16.14
C ASN A 325 16.02 -12.31 -16.13
N ILE A 326 17.09 -11.80 -16.72
CA ILE A 326 17.31 -10.35 -16.85
C ILE A 326 16.77 -9.86 -18.19
N TYR A 327 16.00 -8.80 -18.15
CA TYR A 327 15.37 -8.14 -19.28
C TYR A 327 15.70 -6.66 -19.31
N HIS A 328 15.35 -6.00 -20.40
CA HIS A 328 15.44 -4.55 -20.55
C HIS A 328 14.09 -4.01 -21.01
N ALA A 329 13.61 -2.95 -20.36
CA ALA A 329 12.39 -2.24 -20.73
C ALA A 329 12.66 -0.73 -20.84
N PRO A 330 12.00 -0.03 -21.80
CA PRO A 330 12.14 1.42 -21.94
C PRO A 330 11.40 2.20 -20.84
N GLN A 331 10.38 1.60 -20.20
CA GLN A 331 9.64 2.18 -19.07
C GLN A 331 10.03 1.52 -17.75
N PRO A 332 9.89 2.22 -16.62
CA PRO A 332 10.12 1.66 -15.30
C PRO A 332 9.30 0.39 -15.04
N GLN A 333 9.90 -0.59 -14.40
CA GLN A 333 9.24 -1.80 -13.91
C GLN A 333 9.05 -1.71 -12.40
N TYR A 334 7.98 -2.32 -11.91
CA TYR A 334 7.58 -2.27 -10.50
C TYR A 334 7.36 -3.67 -9.92
N THR A 335 7.50 -3.76 -8.60
CA THR A 335 7.26 -4.96 -7.78
C THR A 335 6.54 -4.58 -6.49
N ASN A 336 6.33 -5.54 -5.60
CA ASN A 336 5.62 -5.36 -4.33
C ASN A 336 4.17 -4.93 -4.58
N PHE A 337 3.45 -5.81 -5.27
CA PHE A 337 2.03 -5.64 -5.57
C PHE A 337 1.17 -6.48 -4.62
N SER A 338 0.50 -5.85 -3.68
CA SER A 338 -0.56 -6.43 -2.86
C SER A 338 -1.91 -6.18 -3.54
N LEU A 339 -2.25 -7.02 -4.54
CA LEU A 339 -3.35 -6.69 -5.45
C LEU A 339 -4.73 -7.05 -4.88
N TRP A 340 -4.83 -8.08 -4.04
CA TRP A 340 -6.08 -8.43 -3.38
C TRP A 340 -6.64 -7.27 -2.53
N ASP A 341 -5.75 -6.52 -1.91
CA ASP A 341 -6.08 -5.35 -1.11
C ASP A 341 -6.32 -4.14 -2.00
N THR A 342 -5.36 -3.81 -2.84
CA THR A 342 -5.25 -2.51 -3.51
C THR A 342 -6.16 -2.32 -4.72
N TYR A 343 -6.72 -3.38 -5.33
CA TYR A 343 -7.65 -3.24 -6.45
C TYR A 343 -8.92 -2.48 -6.08
N ARG A 344 -9.28 -2.48 -4.79
CA ARG A 344 -10.55 -1.96 -4.26
C ARG A 344 -10.60 -0.44 -4.26
N THR A 345 -9.52 0.24 -3.84
CA THR A 345 -9.52 1.70 -3.76
C THR A 345 -8.21 2.33 -4.19
N LYS A 346 -7.07 1.77 -3.80
CA LYS A 346 -5.78 2.40 -4.09
C LYS A 346 -5.50 2.49 -5.59
N GLN A 347 -5.67 1.40 -6.33
CA GLN A 347 -5.46 1.44 -7.78
C GLN A 347 -6.45 2.41 -8.47
N PRO A 348 -7.76 2.41 -8.15
CA PRO A 348 -8.69 3.44 -8.62
C PRO A 348 -8.26 4.87 -8.31
N LEU A 349 -7.79 5.15 -7.07
CA LEU A 349 -7.27 6.48 -6.70
C LEU A 349 -6.06 6.86 -7.58
N MET A 350 -5.12 5.93 -7.79
CA MET A 350 -3.93 6.19 -8.63
C MET A 350 -4.30 6.51 -10.08
N THR A 351 -5.38 5.93 -10.62
CA THR A 351 -5.85 6.28 -11.98
C THR A 351 -6.30 7.73 -12.11
N ILE A 352 -6.68 8.37 -11.00
CA ILE A 352 -7.08 9.78 -10.96
C ILE A 352 -5.85 10.69 -10.80
N ILE A 353 -4.99 10.42 -9.81
CA ILE A 353 -3.92 11.34 -9.39
C ILE A 353 -2.55 11.01 -9.99
N GLN A 354 -2.35 9.79 -10.49
CA GLN A 354 -1.08 9.27 -11.04
C GLN A 354 -1.30 8.41 -12.30
N PRO A 355 -2.04 8.88 -13.33
CA PRO A 355 -2.45 8.04 -14.46
C PRO A 355 -1.26 7.45 -15.23
N GLU A 356 -0.15 8.19 -15.38
CA GLU A 356 1.06 7.70 -16.04
C GLU A 356 1.74 6.57 -15.25
N LYS A 357 1.86 6.72 -13.92
CA LYS A 357 2.41 5.65 -13.06
C LYS A 357 1.49 4.44 -13.04
N SER A 358 0.16 4.64 -12.99
CA SER A 358 -0.81 3.54 -13.09
C SER A 358 -0.64 2.74 -14.36
N ALA A 359 -0.37 3.40 -15.50
CA ALA A 359 -0.07 2.72 -16.75
C ALA A 359 1.22 1.89 -16.67
N HIS A 360 2.27 2.39 -15.99
CA HIS A 360 3.51 1.63 -15.76
C HIS A 360 3.28 0.43 -14.81
N PHE A 361 2.42 0.56 -13.79
CA PHE A 361 2.06 -0.54 -12.91
C PHE A 361 1.36 -1.65 -13.70
N VAL A 362 0.37 -1.29 -14.53
CA VAL A 362 -0.33 -2.23 -15.40
C VAL A 362 0.62 -2.87 -16.41
N ALA A 363 1.53 -2.10 -17.03
CA ALA A 363 2.54 -2.62 -17.93
C ALA A 363 3.45 -3.65 -17.24
N SER A 364 3.84 -3.40 -15.97
CA SER A 364 4.61 -4.36 -15.17
C SER A 364 3.82 -5.64 -14.88
N MET A 365 2.50 -5.52 -14.57
CA MET A 365 1.63 -6.69 -14.36
C MET A 365 1.49 -7.54 -15.62
N ILE A 366 1.39 -6.90 -16.80
CA ILE A 366 1.34 -7.59 -18.11
C ILE A 366 2.68 -8.27 -18.39
N ASP A 367 3.80 -7.62 -18.10
CA ASP A 367 5.14 -8.20 -18.24
C ASP A 367 5.33 -9.43 -17.33
N ILE A 368 4.87 -9.35 -16.08
CA ILE A 368 4.84 -10.49 -15.16
C ILE A 368 4.00 -11.63 -15.75
N CYS A 369 2.82 -11.31 -16.33
CA CYS A 369 1.97 -12.31 -16.99
C CYS A 369 2.68 -13.00 -18.16
N ASP A 370 3.42 -12.25 -18.97
CA ASP A 370 4.17 -12.81 -20.10
C ASP A 370 5.21 -13.84 -19.63
N LYS A 371 5.84 -13.63 -18.47
CA LYS A 371 6.93 -14.45 -17.93
C LYS A 371 6.49 -15.63 -17.07
N GLN A 372 5.47 -15.43 -16.21
CA GLN A 372 4.99 -16.51 -15.32
C GLN A 372 3.71 -17.20 -15.81
N GLY A 373 3.09 -16.69 -16.90
CA GLY A 373 1.93 -17.30 -17.53
C GLY A 373 0.57 -16.87 -16.98
N ARG A 374 0.51 -15.92 -16.04
CA ARG A 374 -0.70 -15.26 -15.53
C ARG A 374 -0.36 -13.91 -14.91
N LEU A 375 -1.36 -13.07 -14.74
CA LEU A 375 -1.23 -11.83 -13.97
C LEU A 375 -0.87 -12.12 -12.51
N PRO A 376 -0.19 -11.18 -11.81
CA PRO A 376 0.20 -11.39 -10.42
C PRO A 376 -0.98 -11.42 -9.45
N VAL A 377 -0.78 -12.08 -8.32
CA VAL A 377 -1.67 -12.04 -7.15
C VAL A 377 -1.04 -11.19 -6.06
N TRP A 378 0.14 -11.63 -5.57
CA TRP A 378 0.96 -10.90 -4.62
C TRP A 378 2.43 -11.05 -5.00
N HIS A 379 2.94 -10.06 -5.73
CA HIS A 379 4.28 -10.09 -6.30
C HIS A 379 5.28 -9.38 -5.39
N LEU A 380 6.26 -10.09 -4.88
CA LEU A 380 7.25 -9.62 -3.92
C LEU A 380 8.66 -9.75 -4.50
N TRP A 381 9.32 -8.63 -4.71
CA TRP A 381 10.72 -8.53 -5.16
C TRP A 381 11.06 -9.50 -6.31
N GLY A 382 10.28 -9.43 -7.38
CA GLY A 382 10.45 -10.28 -8.57
C GLY A 382 9.84 -11.68 -8.45
N ASN A 383 9.17 -12.02 -7.35
CA ASN A 383 8.61 -13.35 -7.10
C ASN A 383 7.09 -13.29 -6.90
N GLU A 384 6.37 -14.27 -7.46
CA GLU A 384 4.97 -14.49 -7.14
C GLU A 384 4.84 -15.35 -5.88
N THR A 385 4.18 -14.83 -4.86
CA THR A 385 3.99 -15.53 -3.59
C THR A 385 2.74 -16.40 -3.57
N ASN A 386 1.78 -16.15 -4.46
CA ASN A 386 0.45 -16.78 -4.45
C ASN A 386 -0.34 -16.55 -3.16
N CYS A 387 0.03 -15.55 -2.37
CA CYS A 387 -0.72 -15.19 -1.19
C CYS A 387 -2.06 -14.55 -1.59
N MET A 388 -3.10 -14.80 -0.83
CA MET A 388 -4.46 -14.33 -1.01
C MET A 388 -5.24 -15.02 -2.15
N VAL A 389 -6.54 -14.84 -2.13
CA VAL A 389 -7.52 -15.54 -2.97
C VAL A 389 -7.81 -14.79 -4.28
N GLY A 390 -8.37 -15.50 -5.26
CA GLY A 390 -8.83 -14.91 -6.52
C GLY A 390 -7.72 -14.57 -7.53
N ASP A 391 -8.07 -13.77 -8.53
CA ASP A 391 -7.18 -13.21 -9.55
C ASP A 391 -7.23 -11.66 -9.49
N PRO A 392 -6.72 -11.03 -8.43
CA PRO A 392 -6.98 -9.63 -8.11
C PRO A 392 -6.33 -8.61 -9.08
N ALA A 393 -5.39 -9.03 -9.92
CA ALA A 393 -4.89 -8.16 -10.98
C ALA A 393 -5.89 -7.97 -12.12
N ILE A 394 -6.85 -8.90 -12.31
CA ILE A 394 -7.85 -8.77 -13.38
C ILE A 394 -8.68 -7.49 -13.20
N PRO A 395 -9.25 -7.17 -12.02
CA PRO A 395 -9.94 -5.89 -11.81
C PRO A 395 -9.08 -4.67 -12.10
N VAL A 396 -7.80 -4.68 -11.73
CA VAL A 396 -6.88 -3.55 -11.96
C VAL A 396 -6.63 -3.32 -13.46
N VAL A 397 -6.32 -4.40 -14.18
CA VAL A 397 -6.06 -4.34 -15.63
C VAL A 397 -7.34 -3.99 -16.39
N ALA A 398 -8.48 -4.53 -15.97
CA ALA A 398 -9.80 -4.21 -16.54
C ALA A 398 -10.16 -2.74 -16.33
N ASP A 399 -9.90 -2.20 -15.14
CA ASP A 399 -10.14 -0.79 -14.80
C ASP A 399 -9.32 0.14 -15.70
N ALA A 400 -8.06 -0.19 -15.94
CA ALA A 400 -7.19 0.53 -16.85
C ALA A 400 -7.71 0.53 -18.30
N ILE A 401 -8.29 -0.60 -18.76
CA ILE A 401 -8.92 -0.70 -20.08
C ILE A 401 -10.16 0.17 -20.15
N VAL A 402 -11.07 0.07 -19.16
CA VAL A 402 -12.35 0.81 -19.13
C VAL A 402 -12.11 2.31 -19.02
N LYS A 403 -11.20 2.74 -18.17
CA LYS A 403 -10.81 4.15 -17.98
C LYS A 403 -9.94 4.68 -19.13
N ASN A 404 -9.55 3.83 -20.07
CA ASN A 404 -8.71 4.19 -21.22
C ASN A 404 -7.43 4.91 -20.79
N LEU A 405 -6.70 4.32 -19.84
CA LEU A 405 -5.46 4.92 -19.33
C LEU A 405 -4.45 5.14 -20.46
N PRO A 406 -3.77 6.29 -20.50
CA PRO A 406 -2.80 6.59 -21.54
C PRO A 406 -1.58 5.66 -21.43
N GLY A 407 -1.09 5.20 -22.60
CA GLY A 407 0.16 4.41 -22.66
C GLY A 407 0.02 2.91 -22.45
N ILE A 408 -1.20 2.37 -22.23
CA ILE A 408 -1.42 0.92 -22.21
C ILE A 408 -1.87 0.39 -23.57
N ASP A 409 -1.37 -0.80 -23.93
CA ASP A 409 -1.92 -1.61 -25.02
C ASP A 409 -3.14 -2.38 -24.48
N ARG A 410 -4.33 -1.87 -24.78
CA ARG A 410 -5.61 -2.41 -24.26
C ARG A 410 -5.90 -3.83 -24.76
N GLU A 411 -5.50 -4.16 -25.99
CA GLU A 411 -5.67 -5.50 -26.54
C GLU A 411 -4.76 -6.50 -25.82
N LYS A 412 -3.48 -6.17 -25.66
CA LYS A 412 -2.52 -6.99 -24.92
C LYS A 412 -2.94 -7.14 -23.45
N ALA A 413 -3.44 -6.07 -22.84
CA ALA A 413 -3.97 -6.10 -21.48
C ALA A 413 -5.17 -7.07 -21.35
N PHE A 414 -6.08 -7.06 -22.32
CA PHE A 414 -7.22 -7.97 -22.31
C PHE A 414 -6.81 -9.43 -22.54
N GLU A 415 -5.84 -9.69 -23.42
CA GLU A 415 -5.28 -11.03 -23.59
C GLU A 415 -4.61 -11.56 -22.32
N ALA A 416 -3.96 -10.70 -21.52
CA ALA A 416 -3.43 -11.09 -20.21
C ALA A 416 -4.55 -11.46 -19.21
N ILE A 417 -5.68 -10.76 -19.23
CA ILE A 417 -6.90 -11.12 -18.47
C ILE A 417 -7.38 -12.51 -18.88
N LYS A 418 -7.58 -12.75 -20.19
CA LYS A 418 -8.06 -14.04 -20.71
C LYS A 418 -7.13 -15.19 -20.34
N LYS A 419 -5.83 -14.99 -20.54
CA LYS A 419 -4.79 -15.97 -20.20
C LYS A 419 -4.82 -16.33 -18.72
N THR A 420 -5.02 -15.34 -17.84
CA THR A 420 -5.11 -15.55 -16.39
C THR A 420 -6.38 -16.30 -16.02
N ALA A 421 -7.53 -15.87 -16.51
CA ALA A 421 -8.83 -16.52 -16.24
C ALA A 421 -8.87 -17.97 -16.73
N ALA A 422 -8.24 -18.27 -17.88
CA ALA A 422 -8.22 -19.61 -18.47
C ALA A 422 -7.29 -20.61 -17.78
N LYS A 423 -6.32 -20.15 -16.97
CA LYS A 423 -5.30 -21.02 -16.38
C LYS A 423 -5.90 -21.96 -15.33
N GLU A 424 -5.64 -23.28 -15.48
CA GLU A 424 -6.17 -24.32 -14.59
C GLU A 424 -5.36 -24.48 -13.31
N GLU A 425 -5.46 -23.51 -12.42
CA GLU A 425 -4.82 -23.56 -11.10
C GLU A 425 -5.69 -22.83 -10.08
N ARG A 426 -5.38 -22.96 -8.80
CA ARG A 426 -6.04 -22.21 -7.70
C ARG A 426 -7.56 -22.43 -7.67
N GLY A 427 -8.02 -23.71 -7.85
CA GLY A 427 -9.44 -24.09 -7.81
C GLY A 427 -10.23 -23.87 -9.11
N LYS A 428 -9.66 -23.21 -10.15
CA LYS A 428 -10.39 -22.92 -11.41
C LYS A 428 -10.76 -24.16 -12.22
N GLY A 429 -10.01 -25.25 -12.10
CA GLY A 429 -10.40 -26.55 -12.68
C GLY A 429 -11.71 -27.06 -12.09
N LEU A 430 -11.82 -27.07 -10.77
CA LEU A 430 -13.05 -27.43 -10.05
C LEU A 430 -14.21 -26.50 -10.39
N ARG A 431 -13.96 -25.19 -10.46
CA ARG A 431 -14.94 -24.19 -10.85
C ARG A 431 -15.54 -24.45 -12.23
N ARG A 432 -14.75 -24.91 -13.20
CA ARG A 432 -15.24 -25.27 -14.54
C ARG A 432 -16.03 -26.57 -14.53
N GLU A 433 -15.61 -27.56 -13.74
CA GLU A 433 -16.27 -28.84 -13.63
C GLU A 433 -17.63 -28.77 -12.94
N TYR A 434 -17.71 -28.07 -11.79
CA TYR A 434 -18.91 -28.01 -10.95
C TYR A 434 -19.74 -26.76 -11.19
N GLY A 435 -19.18 -25.73 -11.83
CA GLY A 435 -19.80 -24.40 -11.97
C GLY A 435 -19.66 -23.51 -10.73
N TYR A 436 -18.88 -23.96 -9.73
CA TYR A 436 -18.43 -23.30 -8.51
C TYR A 436 -17.26 -24.10 -7.92
N ILE A 437 -16.62 -23.60 -6.86
CA ILE A 437 -15.55 -24.33 -6.16
C ILE A 437 -16.18 -25.11 -4.97
N PRO A 438 -16.18 -26.45 -4.99
CA PRO A 438 -16.73 -27.25 -3.90
C PRO A 438 -15.91 -27.12 -2.61
N CYS A 439 -16.58 -26.79 -1.51
CA CYS A 439 -15.94 -26.50 -0.23
C CYS A 439 -15.30 -27.73 0.47
N ASN A 440 -15.70 -28.94 0.08
CA ASN A 440 -15.08 -30.19 0.55
C ASN A 440 -13.85 -30.61 -0.27
N MET A 441 -13.56 -29.93 -1.37
CA MET A 441 -12.43 -30.24 -2.27
C MET A 441 -11.36 -29.14 -2.31
N PHE A 442 -11.69 -27.95 -1.83
CA PHE A 442 -10.80 -26.81 -1.88
C PHE A 442 -10.97 -25.93 -0.63
N ASN A 443 -9.86 -25.47 -0.08
CA ASN A 443 -9.86 -24.59 1.09
C ASN A 443 -10.17 -23.14 0.68
N GLU A 444 -10.79 -22.34 1.57
CA GLU A 444 -11.23 -20.98 1.28
C GLU A 444 -12.12 -20.87 0.01
N ALA A 445 -12.88 -21.94 -0.26
CA ALA A 445 -13.59 -22.13 -1.52
C ALA A 445 -14.59 -21.00 -1.83
N VAL A 446 -15.30 -20.49 -0.81
CA VAL A 446 -16.24 -19.38 -0.96
C VAL A 446 -15.50 -18.08 -1.30
N ALA A 447 -14.41 -17.81 -0.60
CA ALA A 447 -13.62 -16.59 -0.85
C ALA A 447 -13.04 -16.59 -2.27
N TYR A 448 -12.44 -17.71 -2.70
CA TYR A 448 -11.96 -17.85 -4.09
C TYR A 448 -13.06 -17.67 -5.12
N GLU A 449 -14.22 -18.30 -4.92
CA GLU A 449 -15.33 -18.22 -5.87
C GLU A 449 -15.86 -16.79 -6.03
N LEU A 450 -16.03 -16.07 -4.92
CA LEU A 450 -16.52 -14.70 -4.94
C LEU A 450 -15.54 -13.74 -5.61
N GLU A 451 -14.25 -13.88 -5.30
CA GLU A 451 -13.20 -13.06 -5.94
C GLU A 451 -13.08 -13.36 -7.44
N TYR A 452 -13.27 -14.63 -7.86
CA TYR A 452 -13.32 -14.95 -9.28
C TYR A 452 -14.58 -14.37 -9.96
N ALA A 453 -15.74 -14.45 -9.32
CA ALA A 453 -16.98 -13.88 -9.86
C ALA A 453 -16.87 -12.36 -10.03
N LEU A 454 -16.25 -11.69 -9.05
CA LEU A 454 -15.99 -10.25 -9.11
C LEU A 454 -15.00 -9.91 -10.24
N ALA A 455 -13.90 -10.67 -10.36
CA ALA A 455 -12.91 -10.49 -11.42
C ALA A 455 -13.51 -10.72 -12.82
N ASP A 456 -14.38 -11.73 -12.97
CA ASP A 456 -15.12 -11.97 -14.21
C ASP A 456 -16.05 -10.79 -14.56
N GLY A 457 -16.74 -10.20 -13.56
CA GLY A 457 -17.55 -9.00 -13.74
C GLY A 457 -16.71 -7.81 -14.26
N ALA A 458 -15.50 -7.62 -13.74
CA ALA A 458 -14.58 -6.61 -14.24
C ALA A 458 -14.09 -6.92 -15.67
N ALA A 459 -13.76 -8.19 -15.96
CA ALA A 459 -13.37 -8.65 -17.28
C ALA A 459 -14.49 -8.45 -18.33
N ALA A 460 -15.75 -8.68 -17.96
CA ALA A 460 -16.90 -8.41 -18.82
C ALA A 460 -17.01 -6.93 -19.20
N ARG A 461 -16.78 -6.03 -18.24
CA ARG A 461 -16.75 -4.57 -18.51
C ARG A 461 -15.61 -4.18 -19.44
N ALA A 462 -14.43 -4.79 -19.28
CA ALA A 462 -13.28 -4.57 -20.18
C ALA A 462 -13.60 -5.09 -21.60
N ALA A 463 -14.20 -6.28 -21.72
CA ALA A 463 -14.64 -6.85 -23.01
C ALA A 463 -15.63 -5.93 -23.71
N LYS A 464 -16.62 -5.42 -22.98
CA LYS A 464 -17.59 -4.44 -23.48
C LYS A 464 -16.91 -3.17 -23.99
N ALA A 465 -15.97 -2.61 -23.22
CA ALA A 465 -15.23 -1.41 -23.60
C ALA A 465 -14.35 -1.59 -24.86
N LEU A 466 -14.06 -2.85 -25.22
CA LEU A 466 -13.31 -3.23 -26.43
C LEU A 466 -14.23 -3.72 -27.56
N GLY A 467 -15.55 -3.81 -27.34
CA GLY A 467 -16.50 -4.33 -28.33
C GLY A 467 -16.40 -5.84 -28.58
N LYS A 468 -15.90 -6.61 -27.62
CA LYS A 468 -15.71 -8.07 -27.68
C LYS A 468 -16.94 -8.79 -27.11
N THR A 469 -18.01 -8.88 -27.89
CA THR A 469 -19.33 -9.37 -27.45
C THR A 469 -19.29 -10.80 -26.90
N GLU A 470 -18.61 -11.74 -27.57
CA GLU A 470 -18.53 -13.14 -27.11
C GLU A 470 -17.81 -13.24 -25.74
N ASP A 471 -16.72 -12.50 -25.57
CA ASP A 471 -16.01 -12.44 -24.29
C ASP A 471 -16.85 -11.76 -23.19
N GLU A 472 -17.59 -10.68 -23.52
CA GLU A 472 -18.54 -10.00 -22.61
C GLU A 472 -19.60 -10.99 -22.10
N GLU A 473 -20.24 -11.75 -23.00
CA GLU A 473 -21.25 -12.74 -22.65
C GLU A 473 -20.66 -13.87 -21.78
N TYR A 474 -19.46 -14.36 -22.14
CA TYR A 474 -18.76 -15.38 -21.36
C TYR A 474 -18.49 -14.93 -19.94
N PHE A 475 -17.82 -13.81 -19.77
CA PHE A 475 -17.40 -13.31 -18.45
C PHE A 475 -18.64 -12.85 -17.63
N THR A 476 -19.67 -12.29 -18.25
CA THR A 476 -20.93 -11.97 -17.56
C THR A 476 -21.58 -13.24 -16.99
N ARG A 477 -21.64 -14.32 -17.75
CA ARG A 477 -22.16 -15.59 -17.24
C ARG A 477 -21.31 -16.14 -16.09
N MET A 478 -20.01 -16.07 -16.20
CA MET A 478 -19.09 -16.56 -15.15
C MET A 478 -19.18 -15.72 -13.86
N SER A 479 -19.42 -14.42 -13.98
CA SER A 479 -19.58 -13.52 -12.83
C SER A 479 -20.81 -13.81 -11.97
N HIS A 480 -21.76 -14.59 -12.49
CA HIS A 480 -22.99 -14.96 -11.77
C HIS A 480 -22.86 -16.27 -10.96
N SER A 481 -21.70 -16.90 -10.90
CA SER A 481 -21.47 -18.17 -10.19
C SER A 481 -21.76 -18.10 -8.68
N TYR A 482 -21.60 -16.91 -8.05
CA TYR A 482 -21.93 -16.65 -6.65
C TYR A 482 -23.36 -17.06 -6.27
N ARG A 483 -24.30 -17.07 -7.25
CA ARG A 483 -25.72 -17.43 -7.04
C ARG A 483 -25.92 -18.85 -6.51
N ARG A 484 -24.96 -19.75 -6.79
CA ARG A 484 -24.98 -21.13 -6.31
C ARG A 484 -24.64 -21.27 -4.83
N LEU A 485 -23.91 -20.29 -4.28
CA LEU A 485 -23.48 -20.30 -2.88
C LEU A 485 -24.44 -19.55 -1.96
N PHE A 486 -25.47 -18.88 -2.52
CA PHE A 486 -26.43 -18.10 -1.73
C PHE A 486 -27.52 -18.99 -1.13
N ASP A 487 -27.50 -19.11 0.22
CA ASP A 487 -28.53 -19.80 1.00
C ASP A 487 -29.75 -18.88 1.21
N LYS A 488 -30.83 -19.16 0.48
CA LYS A 488 -32.08 -18.37 0.52
C LYS A 488 -32.84 -18.48 1.84
N GLU A 489 -32.60 -19.51 2.65
CA GLU A 489 -33.25 -19.70 3.95
C GLU A 489 -32.56 -18.91 5.04
N ARG A 490 -31.22 -18.86 4.99
CA ARG A 490 -30.39 -18.21 6.01
C ARG A 490 -29.86 -16.81 5.60
N TRP A 491 -29.97 -16.48 4.31
CA TRP A 491 -29.50 -15.23 3.70
C TRP A 491 -28.00 -14.99 3.91
N PHE A 492 -27.22 -16.04 3.66
CA PHE A 492 -25.76 -15.99 3.65
C PHE A 492 -25.20 -16.64 2.38
N ILE A 493 -24.01 -16.22 1.99
CA ILE A 493 -23.20 -16.98 1.05
C ILE A 493 -22.39 -17.99 1.86
N ARG A 494 -22.49 -19.28 1.47
CA ARG A 494 -21.96 -20.42 2.21
C ARG A 494 -21.24 -21.41 1.31
N GLY A 495 -20.36 -22.22 1.90
CA GLY A 495 -19.73 -23.35 1.23
C GLY A 495 -20.76 -24.37 0.75
N VAL A 496 -20.66 -24.76 -0.52
CA VAL A 496 -21.42 -25.82 -1.16
C VAL A 496 -20.44 -26.93 -1.51
N ASP A 497 -20.77 -28.17 -1.18
CA ASP A 497 -19.92 -29.33 -1.44
C ASP A 497 -20.10 -29.88 -2.88
N SER A 498 -19.31 -30.89 -3.24
CA SER A 498 -19.34 -31.52 -4.57
C SER A 498 -20.65 -32.24 -4.90
N THR A 499 -21.56 -32.45 -3.94
CA THR A 499 -22.89 -33.02 -4.15
C THR A 499 -23.96 -31.94 -4.37
N GLY A 500 -23.63 -30.67 -4.15
CA GLY A 500 -24.53 -29.55 -4.27
C GLY A 500 -25.23 -29.14 -2.96
N GLU A 501 -24.83 -29.75 -1.83
CA GLU A 501 -25.39 -29.48 -0.52
C GLU A 501 -24.57 -28.41 0.23
N PHE A 502 -25.25 -27.57 1.02
CA PHE A 502 -24.56 -26.62 1.87
C PHE A 502 -23.81 -27.32 3.01
N ARG A 503 -22.57 -26.84 3.30
CA ARG A 503 -21.76 -27.36 4.43
C ARG A 503 -22.49 -27.20 5.75
N GLU A 504 -22.55 -28.28 6.53
CA GLU A 504 -23.07 -28.29 7.90
C GLU A 504 -22.01 -28.88 8.88
N PRO A 505 -21.97 -28.46 10.15
CA PRO A 505 -22.80 -27.40 10.75
C PRO A 505 -22.39 -26.02 10.25
N PHE A 506 -23.33 -25.07 10.21
CA PHE A 506 -23.06 -23.69 9.81
C PHE A 506 -23.16 -22.73 10.97
N ASN A 507 -22.09 -21.98 11.21
CA ASN A 507 -22.04 -20.87 12.16
C ASN A 507 -21.49 -19.63 11.45
N PRO A 508 -22.29 -18.55 11.26
CA PRO A 508 -21.85 -17.36 10.52
C PRO A 508 -20.77 -16.53 11.23
N TYR A 509 -20.51 -16.77 12.51
CA TYR A 509 -19.47 -16.11 13.30
C TYR A 509 -18.15 -16.87 13.32
N PHE A 510 -18.12 -18.08 12.77
CA PHE A 510 -16.92 -18.91 12.76
C PHE A 510 -15.93 -18.44 11.70
N SER A 511 -14.66 -18.38 12.09
CA SER A 511 -13.52 -18.21 11.21
C SER A 511 -12.35 -19.05 11.68
N ALA A 512 -11.67 -19.70 10.75
CA ALA A 512 -10.42 -20.42 11.02
C ALA A 512 -9.40 -20.09 9.94
N HIS A 513 -8.36 -19.36 10.33
CA HIS A 513 -7.35 -18.84 9.41
C HIS A 513 -6.80 -19.96 8.49
N ARG A 514 -6.99 -19.80 7.17
CA ARG A 514 -6.59 -20.74 6.11
C ARG A 514 -7.13 -22.17 6.29
N ALA A 515 -8.23 -22.37 7.02
CA ALA A 515 -8.78 -23.68 7.34
C ALA A 515 -10.31 -23.74 7.28
N ASP A 516 -10.97 -22.77 6.68
CA ASP A 516 -12.42 -22.74 6.45
C ASP A 516 -12.78 -22.33 5.01
N ASP A 517 -14.02 -21.91 4.78
CA ASP A 517 -14.53 -21.53 3.48
C ASP A 517 -14.19 -20.07 3.10
N TYR A 518 -13.73 -19.27 4.06
CA TYR A 518 -13.50 -17.84 3.91
C TYR A 518 -12.03 -17.51 4.16
N CYS A 519 -11.54 -16.46 3.50
CA CYS A 519 -10.18 -15.96 3.68
C CYS A 519 -10.21 -14.76 4.62
N GLU A 520 -9.57 -14.85 5.78
CA GLU A 520 -9.47 -13.75 6.74
C GLU A 520 -10.80 -13.05 7.00
N GLY A 521 -11.84 -13.84 7.21
CA GLY A 521 -13.21 -13.37 7.37
C GLY A 521 -14.14 -14.50 7.78
N ASN A 522 -15.43 -14.20 7.79
CA ASN A 522 -16.48 -15.17 8.02
C ASN A 522 -17.69 -14.92 7.09
N ALA A 523 -18.77 -15.67 7.26
CA ALA A 523 -19.95 -15.55 6.41
C ALA A 523 -20.58 -14.13 6.45
N TRP A 524 -20.45 -13.38 7.55
CA TRP A 524 -21.00 -12.04 7.65
C TRP A 524 -20.35 -11.06 6.68
N GLN A 525 -19.01 -11.04 6.58
CA GLN A 525 -18.28 -10.15 5.67
C GLN A 525 -18.46 -10.63 4.21
N TYR A 526 -18.21 -11.93 3.97
CA TYR A 526 -18.19 -12.47 2.61
C TYR A 526 -19.57 -12.51 1.93
N THR A 527 -20.67 -12.52 2.68
CA THR A 527 -22.02 -12.38 2.10
C THR A 527 -22.16 -11.12 1.24
N TRP A 528 -21.37 -10.08 1.49
CA TRP A 528 -21.47 -8.82 0.76
C TRP A 528 -20.45 -8.68 -0.39
N LEU A 529 -19.59 -9.66 -0.63
CA LEU A 529 -18.57 -9.60 -1.68
C LEU A 529 -19.14 -9.91 -3.09
N VAL A 530 -20.23 -9.22 -3.43
CA VAL A 530 -20.92 -9.26 -4.74
C VAL A 530 -21.16 -7.84 -5.27
N PRO A 531 -20.16 -6.91 -5.22
CA PRO A 531 -20.40 -5.52 -5.64
C PRO A 531 -20.64 -5.37 -7.14
N HIS A 532 -20.27 -6.36 -7.94
CA HIS A 532 -20.34 -6.34 -9.39
C HIS A 532 -21.76 -6.60 -9.96
N ASP A 533 -22.71 -7.13 -9.15
CA ASP A 533 -24.08 -7.48 -9.57
C ASP A 533 -25.10 -7.22 -8.43
N ILE A 534 -25.19 -5.98 -7.95
CA ILE A 534 -26.09 -5.62 -6.84
C ILE A 534 -27.57 -5.87 -7.21
N LYS A 535 -27.96 -5.60 -8.46
CA LYS A 535 -29.34 -5.86 -8.92
C LYS A 535 -29.68 -7.36 -8.85
N GLY A 536 -28.85 -8.21 -9.47
CA GLY A 536 -29.05 -9.66 -9.43
C GLY A 536 -28.93 -10.23 -8.02
N TYR A 537 -28.17 -9.57 -7.15
CA TYR A 537 -28.06 -9.96 -5.75
C TYR A 537 -29.32 -9.61 -4.95
N CYS A 538 -29.93 -8.44 -5.18
CA CYS A 538 -31.24 -8.09 -4.62
C CYS A 538 -32.32 -9.13 -4.95
N ASP A 539 -32.32 -9.65 -6.18
CA ASP A 539 -33.27 -10.66 -6.62
C ASP A 539 -33.19 -11.96 -5.78
N LEU A 540 -31.99 -12.31 -5.31
CA LEU A 540 -31.79 -13.49 -4.45
C LEU A 540 -32.38 -13.29 -3.05
N PHE A 541 -32.36 -12.08 -2.51
CA PHE A 541 -33.04 -11.73 -1.25
C PHE A 541 -34.56 -11.64 -1.42
N GLY A 542 -35.05 -11.54 -2.67
CA GLY A 542 -36.45 -11.43 -3.02
C GLY A 542 -37.02 -10.02 -2.95
N SER A 543 -36.36 -9.06 -2.33
CA SER A 543 -36.61 -7.63 -2.42
C SER A 543 -35.47 -6.80 -1.88
N ARG A 544 -35.43 -5.52 -2.29
CA ARG A 544 -34.46 -4.53 -1.82
C ARG A 544 -34.55 -4.32 -0.29
N GLU A 545 -35.74 -4.25 0.25
CA GLU A 545 -35.99 -4.03 1.69
C GLU A 545 -35.44 -5.20 2.52
N LYS A 546 -35.56 -6.44 2.04
CA LYS A 546 -35.00 -7.61 2.72
C LYS A 546 -33.48 -7.58 2.70
N MET A 547 -32.87 -7.20 1.58
CA MET A 547 -31.42 -7.02 1.47
C MET A 547 -30.94 -5.92 2.42
N ILE A 548 -31.65 -4.77 2.48
CA ILE A 548 -31.34 -3.68 3.42
C ILE A 548 -31.44 -4.15 4.87
N ALA A 549 -32.51 -4.86 5.23
CA ALA A 549 -32.69 -5.38 6.60
C ALA A 549 -31.58 -6.37 6.98
N ARG A 550 -31.10 -7.18 6.03
CA ARG A 550 -29.97 -8.07 6.25
C ARG A 550 -28.66 -7.29 6.38
N LEU A 551 -28.47 -6.25 5.59
CA LEU A 551 -27.31 -5.37 5.67
C LEU A 551 -27.27 -4.60 7.01
N ASP A 552 -28.43 -4.12 7.50
CA ASP A 552 -28.56 -3.51 8.84
C ASP A 552 -28.13 -4.49 9.95
N SER A 553 -28.43 -5.79 9.79
CA SER A 553 -28.03 -6.82 10.74
C SER A 553 -26.52 -6.98 10.84
N LEU A 554 -25.76 -6.77 9.77
CA LEU A 554 -24.30 -6.82 9.79
C LEU A 554 -23.70 -5.81 10.79
N PHE A 555 -24.22 -4.57 10.78
CA PHE A 555 -23.70 -3.47 11.62
C PHE A 555 -24.21 -3.50 13.07
N THR A 556 -25.21 -4.35 13.36
CA THR A 556 -25.81 -4.49 14.69
C THR A 556 -25.55 -5.84 15.35
N ALA A 557 -25.03 -6.82 14.61
CA ALA A 557 -24.65 -8.12 15.14
C ALA A 557 -23.53 -8.00 16.19
N PRO A 558 -23.43 -8.94 17.17
CA PRO A 558 -22.28 -8.99 18.07
C PRO A 558 -20.95 -9.04 17.31
N SER A 559 -19.95 -8.29 17.78
CA SER A 559 -18.61 -8.25 17.15
C SER A 559 -17.70 -9.43 17.51
N THR A 560 -18.23 -10.46 18.18
CA THR A 560 -17.48 -11.67 18.53
C THR A 560 -17.24 -12.52 17.31
N ILE A 561 -16.04 -13.09 17.18
CA ILE A 561 -15.67 -14.08 16.17
C ILE A 561 -15.32 -15.36 16.91
N GLU A 562 -15.78 -16.49 16.40
CA GLU A 562 -15.57 -17.82 16.97
C GLU A 562 -14.54 -18.59 16.16
N GLY A 563 -13.86 -19.55 16.77
CA GLY A 563 -12.85 -20.39 16.14
C GLY A 563 -11.42 -19.92 16.37
N ASP A 564 -10.60 -19.92 15.32
CA ASP A 564 -9.19 -19.45 15.31
C ASP A 564 -9.02 -18.39 14.21
N PRO A 565 -9.58 -17.19 14.43
CA PRO A 565 -9.63 -16.16 13.39
C PRO A 565 -8.26 -15.57 13.08
N SER A 566 -8.09 -15.07 11.85
CA SER A 566 -6.97 -14.20 11.52
C SER A 566 -7.00 -12.91 12.34
N PRO A 567 -5.85 -12.41 12.82
CA PRO A 567 -5.76 -11.10 13.49
C PRO A 567 -6.15 -9.93 12.57
N ASP A 568 -6.17 -10.14 11.24
CA ASP A 568 -6.58 -9.17 10.24
C ASP A 568 -8.06 -8.76 10.38
N ILE A 569 -8.91 -9.62 10.96
CA ILE A 569 -10.33 -9.32 11.21
C ILE A 569 -10.44 -8.35 12.38
N SER A 570 -10.30 -7.06 12.10
CA SER A 570 -10.20 -5.98 13.09
C SER A 570 -11.06 -4.76 12.70
N GLY A 571 -11.09 -3.71 13.54
CA GLY A 571 -11.88 -2.51 13.25
C GLY A 571 -13.38 -2.77 13.16
N MET A 572 -13.93 -3.53 14.12
CA MET A 572 -15.28 -4.08 14.08
C MET A 572 -16.37 -3.03 14.37
N VAL A 573 -17.37 -2.97 13.49
CA VAL A 573 -18.65 -2.30 13.73
C VAL A 573 -19.76 -3.33 13.49
N GLY A 574 -20.25 -3.96 14.56
CA GLY A 574 -20.99 -5.22 14.41
C GLY A 574 -20.09 -6.30 13.84
N GLN A 575 -20.50 -6.90 12.73
CA GLN A 575 -19.67 -7.84 11.96
C GLN A 575 -19.01 -7.20 10.71
N TYR A 576 -19.16 -5.91 10.49
CA TYR A 576 -18.34 -5.17 9.55
C TYR A 576 -16.93 -5.02 10.10
N ALA A 577 -15.93 -5.52 9.40
CA ALA A 577 -14.53 -5.50 9.80
C ALA A 577 -13.75 -4.53 8.91
N HIS A 578 -13.58 -3.27 9.35
CA HIS A 578 -12.90 -2.25 8.53
C HIS A 578 -11.42 -2.54 8.33
N GLY A 579 -10.80 -3.23 9.30
CA GLY A 579 -9.38 -3.59 9.25
C GLY A 579 -9.03 -4.64 8.19
N ASN A 580 -10.03 -5.18 7.46
CA ASN A 580 -9.77 -6.11 6.36
C ASN A 580 -10.63 -5.83 5.13
N GLU A 581 -10.09 -6.07 3.95
CA GLU A 581 -10.54 -5.58 2.65
C GLU A 581 -11.90 -6.08 2.18
N PRO A 582 -12.36 -7.32 2.45
CA PRO A 582 -13.69 -7.78 2.06
C PRO A 582 -14.83 -6.88 2.52
N SER A 583 -14.61 -6.05 3.55
CA SER A 583 -15.61 -5.12 4.09
C SER A 583 -15.62 -3.74 3.44
N HIS A 584 -14.58 -3.29 2.79
CA HIS A 584 -14.35 -1.88 2.43
C HIS A 584 -15.46 -1.22 1.60
N HIS A 585 -16.11 -1.97 0.71
CA HIS A 585 -17.19 -1.46 -0.15
C HIS A 585 -18.57 -1.45 0.53
N ILE A 586 -18.75 -2.19 1.63
CA ILE A 586 -20.05 -2.53 2.21
C ILE A 586 -20.82 -1.28 2.66
N THR A 587 -20.14 -0.30 3.27
CA THR A 587 -20.80 0.93 3.74
C THR A 587 -21.46 1.73 2.62
N TYR A 588 -20.98 1.59 1.37
CA TYR A 588 -21.51 2.28 0.19
C TYR A 588 -22.67 1.55 -0.47
N LEU A 589 -22.92 0.28 -0.14
CA LEU A 589 -24.07 -0.48 -0.69
C LEU A 589 -25.39 0.19 -0.39
N TYR A 590 -25.53 0.90 0.72
CA TYR A 590 -26.77 1.61 1.03
C TYR A 590 -27.08 2.72 0.01
N THR A 591 -26.09 3.46 -0.48
CA THR A 591 -26.31 4.42 -1.57
C THR A 591 -26.81 3.71 -2.82
N MET A 592 -26.27 2.53 -3.15
CA MET A 592 -26.74 1.71 -4.28
C MET A 592 -28.13 1.13 -4.05
N LEU A 593 -28.58 1.04 -2.80
CA LEU A 593 -29.90 0.52 -2.41
C LEU A 593 -30.93 1.61 -2.11
N GLY A 594 -30.63 2.89 -2.39
CA GLY A 594 -31.56 4.00 -2.17
C GLY A 594 -31.63 4.55 -0.75
N GLU A 595 -30.65 4.20 0.09
CA GLU A 595 -30.56 4.62 1.50
C GLU A 595 -29.27 5.43 1.78
N PRO A 596 -28.99 6.53 1.03
CA PRO A 596 -27.71 7.25 1.11
C PRO A 596 -27.41 7.81 2.49
N HIS A 597 -28.43 8.04 3.31
CA HIS A 597 -28.25 8.51 4.68
C HIS A 597 -27.58 7.48 5.59
N LYS A 598 -27.80 6.17 5.35
CA LYS A 598 -27.11 5.10 6.09
C LYS A 598 -25.63 5.03 5.68
N THR A 599 -25.32 5.14 4.38
CA THR A 599 -23.94 5.31 3.90
C THR A 599 -23.26 6.48 4.60
N ALA A 600 -23.90 7.66 4.62
CA ALA A 600 -23.35 8.86 5.22
C ALA A 600 -23.01 8.65 6.71
N GLY A 601 -23.92 8.08 7.48
CA GLY A 601 -23.72 7.79 8.91
C GLY A 601 -22.56 6.82 9.15
N LEU A 602 -22.51 5.72 8.40
CA LEU A 602 -21.46 4.68 8.55
C LEU A 602 -20.10 5.16 8.09
N VAL A 603 -20.00 5.80 6.93
CA VAL A 603 -18.73 6.35 6.41
C VAL A 603 -18.15 7.37 7.40
N ARG A 604 -18.98 8.31 7.91
CA ARG A 604 -18.55 9.28 8.93
C ARG A 604 -18.12 8.61 10.23
N LYS A 605 -18.82 7.56 10.66
CA LYS A 605 -18.44 6.77 11.83
C LYS A 605 -17.07 6.14 11.65
N VAL A 606 -16.83 5.45 10.53
CA VAL A 606 -15.55 4.81 10.23
C VAL A 606 -14.42 5.84 10.17
N LEU A 607 -14.60 6.93 9.40
CA LEU A 607 -13.59 8.00 9.28
C LEU A 607 -13.21 8.63 10.64
N LYS A 608 -14.16 8.74 11.56
CA LYS A 608 -13.97 9.39 12.87
C LYS A 608 -13.41 8.44 13.93
N GLU A 609 -13.88 7.18 13.95
CA GLU A 609 -13.62 6.25 15.06
C GLU A 609 -12.46 5.28 14.77
N LEU A 610 -12.23 4.93 13.48
CA LEU A 610 -11.27 3.92 13.09
C LEU A 610 -9.98 4.48 12.46
N TYR A 611 -9.85 5.82 12.40
CA TYR A 611 -8.63 6.51 12.01
C TYR A 611 -8.25 7.57 13.05
N ASN A 612 -6.97 7.61 13.42
CA ASN A 612 -6.46 8.54 14.43
C ASN A 612 -5.07 9.04 14.04
N ASP A 613 -4.62 10.16 14.65
CA ASP A 613 -3.29 10.74 14.45
C ASP A 613 -2.27 10.29 15.52
N THR A 614 -2.34 9.02 15.89
CA THR A 614 -1.43 8.35 16.84
C THR A 614 -0.70 7.20 16.16
N PRO A 615 0.39 6.67 16.73
CA PRO A 615 1.04 5.48 16.18
C PRO A 615 0.09 4.29 16.01
N ASP A 616 -0.88 4.10 16.88
CA ASP A 616 -1.96 3.10 16.78
C ASP A 616 -3.21 3.71 16.10
N GLY A 617 -3.01 4.46 15.04
CA GLY A 617 -4.05 5.24 14.37
C GLY A 617 -4.77 4.52 13.23
N LEU A 618 -4.47 3.26 12.98
CA LEU A 618 -5.10 2.41 11.98
C LEU A 618 -5.69 1.17 12.65
N SER A 619 -6.85 0.73 12.21
CA SER A 619 -7.59 -0.37 12.83
C SER A 619 -7.18 -1.77 12.36
N GLY A 620 -6.17 -1.88 11.52
CA GLY A 620 -5.62 -3.10 10.95
C GLY A 620 -4.41 -2.79 10.08
N ASN A 621 -3.97 -3.74 9.27
CA ASN A 621 -2.91 -3.55 8.28
C ASN A 621 -3.23 -2.34 7.39
N GLU A 622 -2.24 -1.54 7.08
CA GLU A 622 -2.40 -0.42 6.14
C GLU A 622 -2.54 -0.92 4.70
N ASP A 623 -1.97 -2.09 4.42
CA ASP A 623 -2.02 -2.88 3.19
C ASP A 623 -1.63 -2.10 1.93
N MET A 624 -0.36 -1.68 1.93
CA MET A 624 0.31 -1.11 0.77
C MET A 624 -0.44 0.09 0.18
N GLY A 625 -1.10 0.86 1.04
CA GLY A 625 -1.87 2.05 0.66
C GLY A 625 -3.37 1.85 0.52
N GLN A 626 -3.91 0.65 0.74
CA GLN A 626 -5.35 0.40 0.58
C GLN A 626 -6.19 1.06 1.66
N MET A 627 -5.84 0.88 2.94
CA MET A 627 -6.53 1.50 4.07
C MET A 627 -6.47 3.04 3.98
N SER A 628 -5.32 3.56 3.58
CA SER A 628 -5.09 4.99 3.36
C SER A 628 -5.90 5.52 2.17
N ALA A 629 -5.96 4.80 1.06
CA ALA A 629 -6.74 5.19 -0.11
C ALA A 629 -8.25 5.20 0.19
N TRP A 630 -8.74 4.25 1.01
CA TRP A 630 -10.12 4.24 1.48
C TRP A 630 -10.44 5.52 2.27
N TYR A 631 -9.53 5.93 3.18
CA TYR A 631 -9.67 7.18 3.92
C TYR A 631 -9.72 8.39 2.97
N ILE A 632 -8.78 8.48 2.02
CA ILE A 632 -8.68 9.60 1.07
C ILE A 632 -9.98 9.71 0.24
N MET A 633 -10.40 8.63 -0.41
CA MET A 633 -11.57 8.64 -1.29
C MET A 633 -12.85 8.93 -0.51
N SER A 634 -13.02 8.33 0.68
CA SER A 634 -14.16 8.56 1.55
C SER A 634 -14.16 9.99 2.12
N ALA A 635 -12.99 10.56 2.44
CA ALA A 635 -12.86 11.95 2.87
C ALA A 635 -13.25 12.95 1.77
N LEU A 636 -13.01 12.60 0.50
CA LEU A 636 -13.44 13.37 -0.67
C LEU A 636 -14.94 13.18 -0.97
N GLY A 637 -15.58 12.13 -0.43
CA GLY A 637 -17.01 11.89 -0.50
C GLY A 637 -17.48 10.90 -1.55
N PHE A 638 -16.60 10.03 -2.10
CA PHE A 638 -17.00 9.01 -3.08
C PHE A 638 -16.06 7.79 -3.05
N TYR A 639 -16.52 6.67 -3.63
CA TYR A 639 -15.84 5.38 -3.63
C TYR A 639 -16.21 4.54 -4.85
N GLU A 640 -15.26 3.85 -5.49
CA GLU A 640 -15.54 2.91 -6.59
C GLU A 640 -15.97 1.55 -6.02
N VAL A 641 -17.29 1.32 -5.90
CA VAL A 641 -17.85 0.09 -5.32
C VAL A 641 -17.69 -1.10 -6.25
N GLU A 642 -17.94 -0.88 -7.53
CA GLU A 642 -17.91 -1.90 -8.58
C GLU A 642 -16.59 -1.82 -9.34
N PRO A 643 -15.65 -2.76 -9.12
CA PRO A 643 -14.35 -2.71 -9.81
C PRO A 643 -14.47 -2.61 -11.33
N ALA A 644 -13.65 -1.77 -11.94
CA ALA A 644 -13.66 -1.48 -13.37
C ALA A 644 -14.99 -0.93 -13.92
N SER A 645 -15.79 -0.27 -13.09
CA SER A 645 -16.99 0.40 -13.57
C SER A 645 -16.73 1.84 -14.03
N GLY A 646 -15.70 2.46 -13.52
CA GLY A 646 -15.45 3.89 -13.67
C GLY A 646 -16.49 4.77 -12.98
N ARG A 647 -17.30 4.20 -12.05
CA ARG A 647 -18.33 4.88 -11.26
C ARG A 647 -17.87 5.03 -9.83
N TYR A 648 -17.90 6.24 -9.31
CA TYR A 648 -17.58 6.54 -7.92
C TYR A 648 -18.85 6.92 -7.19
N TRP A 649 -19.36 6.03 -6.34
CA TRP A 649 -20.60 6.21 -5.57
C TRP A 649 -20.40 7.20 -4.44
N PHE A 650 -21.36 8.10 -4.25
CA PHE A 650 -21.28 9.13 -3.24
C PHE A 650 -21.50 8.61 -1.83
N GLY A 651 -20.68 9.10 -0.89
CA GLY A 651 -20.77 8.86 0.54
C GLY A 651 -21.06 10.15 1.31
N SER A 652 -20.14 10.55 2.19
CA SER A 652 -20.26 11.79 2.95
C SER A 652 -18.87 12.42 3.13
N PRO A 653 -18.53 13.49 2.39
CA PRO A 653 -17.22 14.13 2.48
C PRO A 653 -16.98 14.71 3.87
N ILE A 654 -15.74 14.55 4.40
CA ILE A 654 -15.32 15.22 5.65
C ILE A 654 -14.52 16.50 5.40
N VAL A 655 -13.94 16.65 4.23
CA VAL A 655 -13.23 17.88 3.84
C VAL A 655 -14.22 18.97 3.45
N GLU A 656 -13.87 20.24 3.73
CA GLU A 656 -14.66 21.39 3.29
C GLU A 656 -14.44 21.68 1.81
N LYS A 657 -13.21 21.51 1.35
CA LYS A 657 -12.80 21.69 -0.04
C LYS A 657 -11.62 20.76 -0.36
N ALA A 658 -11.58 20.28 -1.60
CA ALA A 658 -10.40 19.64 -2.16
C ALA A 658 -10.16 20.12 -3.59
N GLU A 659 -8.88 20.24 -3.96
CA GLU A 659 -8.40 20.53 -5.31
C GLU A 659 -7.54 19.35 -5.77
N VAL A 660 -8.05 18.58 -6.70
CA VAL A 660 -7.39 17.37 -7.25
C VAL A 660 -6.78 17.73 -8.61
N LYS A 661 -5.49 17.54 -8.77
CA LYS A 661 -4.83 17.67 -10.07
C LYS A 661 -5.18 16.46 -10.93
N VAL A 662 -5.75 16.71 -12.09
CA VAL A 662 -6.16 15.68 -13.05
C VAL A 662 -5.67 16.03 -14.45
N ALA A 663 -5.80 15.11 -15.41
CA ALA A 663 -5.32 15.31 -16.78
C ALA A 663 -5.91 16.58 -17.44
N GLY A 664 -7.19 16.91 -17.20
CA GLY A 664 -7.86 18.10 -17.73
C GLY A 664 -7.64 19.39 -16.92
N GLY A 665 -6.79 19.38 -15.89
CA GLY A 665 -6.48 20.53 -15.05
C GLY A 665 -6.74 20.30 -13.57
N THR A 666 -7.67 21.03 -12.97
CA THR A 666 -8.05 20.85 -11.56
C THR A 666 -9.52 20.43 -11.45
N PHE A 667 -9.76 19.38 -10.69
CA PHE A 667 -11.10 18.99 -10.25
C PHE A 667 -11.31 19.45 -8.82
N THR A 668 -12.26 20.38 -8.62
CA THR A 668 -12.54 20.95 -7.30
C THR A 668 -13.75 20.26 -6.68
N ILE A 669 -13.62 19.82 -5.45
CA ILE A 669 -14.70 19.29 -4.62
C ILE A 669 -14.99 20.34 -3.53
N ALA A 670 -16.26 20.72 -3.35
CA ALA A 670 -16.67 21.65 -2.32
C ALA A 670 -17.87 21.10 -1.55
N ALA A 671 -17.76 20.97 -0.24
CA ALA A 671 -18.84 20.51 0.63
C ALA A 671 -19.38 21.70 1.45
N LYS A 672 -20.39 22.37 0.90
CA LYS A 672 -21.02 23.54 1.53
C LYS A 672 -21.81 23.11 2.77
N ASN A 673 -21.73 23.90 3.84
CA ASN A 673 -22.39 23.63 5.12
C ASN A 673 -21.94 22.33 5.81
N ASN A 674 -20.80 21.73 5.38
CA ASN A 674 -20.26 20.52 5.98
C ASN A 674 -19.88 20.75 7.46
N SER A 675 -20.27 19.83 8.32
CA SER A 675 -19.94 19.88 9.75
C SER A 675 -20.09 18.50 10.40
N GLU A 676 -19.83 18.38 11.71
CA GLU A 676 -20.11 17.16 12.48
C GLU A 676 -21.61 16.78 12.51
N ARG A 677 -22.51 17.75 12.32
CA ARG A 677 -23.99 17.53 12.30
C ARG A 677 -24.51 17.41 10.87
N ASN A 678 -24.01 18.22 9.97
CA ASN A 678 -24.44 18.24 8.57
C ASN A 678 -23.67 17.20 7.77
N ILE A 679 -24.05 15.94 7.95
CA ILE A 679 -23.38 14.78 7.34
C ILE A 679 -24.11 14.24 6.11
N TYR A 680 -25.35 14.66 5.88
CA TYR A 680 -26.18 14.16 4.78
C TYR A 680 -26.08 15.07 3.56
N ILE A 681 -25.98 14.47 2.39
CA ILE A 681 -26.07 15.21 1.12
C ILE A 681 -27.53 15.58 0.88
N LYS A 682 -27.78 16.89 0.67
CA LYS A 682 -29.09 17.44 0.30
C LYS A 682 -29.25 17.57 -1.22
N SER A 683 -28.21 18.01 -1.90
CA SER A 683 -28.14 18.10 -3.36
C SER A 683 -26.70 18.10 -3.83
N ILE A 684 -26.51 17.80 -5.12
CA ILE A 684 -25.19 17.80 -5.76
C ILE A 684 -25.26 18.65 -7.04
N LYS A 685 -24.19 19.40 -7.32
CA LYS A 685 -23.98 20.06 -8.61
C LYS A 685 -22.65 19.65 -9.22
N LEU A 686 -22.67 19.33 -10.50
CA LEU A 686 -21.48 19.12 -11.30
C LEU A 686 -21.37 20.25 -12.32
N ASN A 687 -20.31 21.05 -12.24
CA ASN A 687 -20.08 22.23 -13.09
C ASN A 687 -21.27 23.21 -13.09
N GLY A 688 -21.87 23.42 -11.91
CA GLY A 688 -23.01 24.31 -11.71
C GLY A 688 -24.37 23.76 -12.13
N GLN A 689 -24.44 22.57 -12.72
CA GLN A 689 -25.68 21.87 -13.09
C GLN A 689 -26.09 20.89 -12.01
N GLU A 690 -27.40 20.75 -11.75
CA GLU A 690 -27.89 19.71 -10.83
C GLU A 690 -27.46 18.32 -11.31
N HIS A 691 -26.97 17.50 -10.37
CA HIS A 691 -26.49 16.15 -10.63
C HIS A 691 -27.33 15.16 -9.82
N ALA A 692 -28.26 14.49 -10.50
CA ALA A 692 -29.24 13.59 -9.89
C ALA A 692 -28.80 12.10 -9.94
N GLN A 693 -27.55 11.80 -10.29
CA GLN A 693 -27.00 10.43 -10.23
C GLN A 693 -26.37 10.20 -8.86
N PRO A 694 -26.47 8.97 -8.31
CA PRO A 694 -25.84 8.62 -7.01
C PRO A 694 -24.33 8.40 -7.10
N TYR A 695 -23.72 8.61 -8.24
CA TYR A 695 -22.30 8.45 -8.51
C TYR A 695 -21.79 9.51 -9.49
N ILE A 696 -20.47 9.66 -9.55
CA ILE A 696 -19.76 10.43 -10.58
C ILE A 696 -18.91 9.49 -11.43
N LEU A 697 -18.75 9.81 -12.73
CA LEU A 697 -17.92 9.04 -13.64
C LEU A 697 -16.45 9.46 -13.56
N HIS A 698 -15.54 8.50 -13.71
CA HIS A 698 -14.11 8.77 -13.86
C HIS A 698 -13.84 9.80 -14.97
N SER A 699 -14.51 9.64 -16.11
CA SER A 699 -14.41 10.54 -17.26
C SER A 699 -14.81 11.99 -16.95
N ASP A 700 -15.65 12.23 -15.95
CA ASP A 700 -16.03 13.58 -15.54
C ASP A 700 -15.00 14.19 -14.59
N ILE A 701 -14.44 13.37 -13.70
CA ILE A 701 -13.36 13.80 -12.77
C ILE A 701 -12.12 14.24 -13.56
N ILE A 702 -11.64 13.40 -14.48
CA ILE A 702 -10.38 13.66 -15.20
C ILE A 702 -10.43 14.84 -16.17
N LYS A 703 -11.61 15.32 -16.55
CA LYS A 703 -11.78 16.56 -17.35
C LYS A 703 -11.49 17.82 -16.56
N GLY A 704 -11.46 17.73 -15.22
CA GLY A 704 -11.47 18.89 -14.34
C GLY A 704 -12.88 19.49 -14.20
N GLY A 705 -13.00 20.53 -13.41
CA GLY A 705 -14.29 21.16 -13.13
C GLY A 705 -14.60 21.21 -11.64
N THR A 706 -15.89 21.28 -11.29
CA THR A 706 -16.32 21.45 -9.91
C THR A 706 -17.48 20.52 -9.54
N LEU A 707 -17.31 19.79 -8.44
CA LEU A 707 -18.34 19.01 -7.76
C LEU A 707 -18.70 19.72 -6.46
N GLU A 708 -19.96 20.11 -6.32
CA GLU A 708 -20.45 20.80 -5.12
C GLU A 708 -21.48 19.93 -4.40
N PHE A 709 -21.23 19.64 -3.13
CA PHE A 709 -22.17 19.04 -2.22
C PHE A 709 -22.83 20.13 -1.37
N GLU A 710 -24.15 20.13 -1.29
CA GLU A 710 -24.89 20.88 -0.28
C GLU A 710 -25.21 19.94 0.87
N MET A 711 -24.65 20.17 2.05
CA MET A 711 -24.76 19.28 3.21
C MET A 711 -25.86 19.73 4.16
N SER A 712 -26.48 18.77 4.88
CA SER A 712 -27.62 18.98 5.79
C SER A 712 -27.49 18.08 7.02
N ASP A 713 -28.13 18.49 8.11
CA ASP A 713 -28.35 17.67 9.32
C ASP A 713 -29.58 16.74 9.21
N THR A 714 -30.34 16.88 8.12
CA THR A 714 -31.54 16.09 7.88
C THR A 714 -31.32 15.18 6.67
N PRO A 715 -31.61 13.88 6.81
CA PRO A 715 -31.55 12.94 5.67
C PRO A 715 -32.41 13.38 4.49
N ALA A 716 -31.84 13.26 3.29
CA ALA A 716 -32.53 13.55 2.03
C ALA A 716 -32.23 12.47 1.01
N LEU A 717 -33.22 12.16 0.19
CA LEU A 717 -33.03 11.39 -1.03
C LEU A 717 -32.93 12.38 -2.20
N TRP A 718 -31.73 12.61 -2.69
CA TRP A 718 -31.38 13.65 -3.66
C TRP A 718 -31.24 13.13 -5.11
N TYR A 719 -31.46 11.83 -5.32
CA TYR A 719 -31.44 11.18 -6.65
C TYR A 719 -32.67 10.27 -6.83
N ASP A 720 -32.95 9.94 -8.09
CA ASP A 720 -34.04 8.98 -8.43
C ASP A 720 -33.53 7.56 -8.21
N THR A 721 -34.19 6.80 -7.34
CA THR A 721 -33.83 5.40 -7.06
C THR A 721 -34.08 4.48 -8.27
N ASN A 722 -34.88 4.90 -9.26
CA ASN A 722 -35.04 4.16 -10.52
C ASN A 722 -33.80 4.31 -11.43
N ALA A 723 -32.94 5.28 -11.14
CA ALA A 723 -31.66 5.47 -11.86
C ALA A 723 -30.56 4.50 -11.42
N ILE A 724 -30.85 3.57 -10.50
CA ILE A 724 -29.92 2.54 -9.99
C ILE A 724 -29.94 1.28 -10.88
N GLU A 725 -30.53 1.33 -12.08
CA GLU A 725 -30.60 0.21 -13.03
C GLU A 725 -29.26 -0.11 -13.74
#